data_008662d8f1f89fea59bde74b26cd9d6f
#
_entry.id   008662d8f1f89fea59bde74b26cd9d6f
#
_cell.length_a   1.000
_cell.length_b   1.000
_cell.length_c   1.000
_cell.angle_alpha   90.00
_cell.angle_beta   90.00
_cell.angle_gamma   90.00
#
_symmetry.space_group_name_H-M   'P 1'
#
loop_
_entity.id
_entity.type
_entity.pdbx_description
1 polymer ?
#
loop_
_entity_poly.entity_id
_entity_poly.type
_entity_poly.pdbx_seq_one_letter_code
_entity_poly.pdbx_strand_id
1 'polypeptide(L)'
;MSNLQMVQLLLFLLVVSIVLLSVLYFRIKKNLEEKQKYSIFLNINKKPEKDILSIWYDFFSQWKLTKRYIKKITRQFEIHMPGDHIQIAHGTMKMILKTWGLDLLVILLLLARSPTLYSTTLTIAFLFIINNQIVYTAVENNEIILLKQFDKLLGDVRHNYQSHGMVTEAVYDSIEAAPYPVKLHAARIHAILDSEEVEEEVSKYNENIPDRFLKIFLSLCVMMITFGDKKVDNQSLFLTNIKYLKQEINTEILKREKIKHLFSGLIFVCVTPVLFLKTIENWAVLSLPEMKSYYSGAFGILTMVLIFITTLTSYNLINRMKENRPAELNNYILIDFLSKIPVINRILNNIISKNYGKTLKIQDLIRKTGENITPKQFVLKRTIYSVAAFLGCILISITIHHNNKIQLLTNFNNINYLSSSIPEQQIEKIKEAVRNYVNEFKERKVSKKEVEDKLIQEGVIKSKQLMTMTAEEIVTRINDYHSEYYRWYELLITFLAAAAANYIPCLQLLFIKKLRQLNMEDEVVQFHSIILMLMHVDRMTIETILVWMENFAVIFKKSIQECINDLQSGDLEVLEELKLKEPYEPFVKLVENLQISDRIGISKAFDEIAVERNHYQEKRKLENEININDKSTLGKVIAFTPFFLTIGLYLIIPFIVEGLTQYAGYMEQMKGIY
;
A
#
# COMPACT_ATOMS: atom_id res chain seq x y z
N MET A 1 -35.08 -17.21 21.82
CA MET A 1 -34.65 -16.63 20.52
C MET A 1 -33.41 -17.39 20.10
N SER A 2 -33.40 -17.93 18.90
CA SER A 2 -32.18 -18.56 18.36
C SER A 2 -31.08 -17.50 18.20
N ASN A 3 -29.81 -17.90 18.33
CA ASN A 3 -28.67 -16.97 18.11
C ASN A 3 -28.77 -16.22 16.77
N LEU A 4 -29.42 -16.84 15.79
CA LEU A 4 -29.68 -16.23 14.45
C LEU A 4 -30.69 -15.08 14.55
N GLN A 5 -31.74 -15.21 15.34
CA GLN A 5 -32.76 -14.14 15.54
C GLN A 5 -32.17 -12.95 16.31
N MET A 6 -31.28 -13.20 17.27
CA MET A 6 -30.58 -12.14 18.00
C MET A 6 -29.62 -11.35 17.10
N VAL A 7 -28.91 -12.03 16.20
CA VAL A 7 -28.04 -11.39 15.19
C VAL A 7 -28.85 -10.59 14.17
N GLN A 8 -30.00 -11.11 13.74
CA GLN A 8 -30.92 -10.39 12.82
C GLN A 8 -31.51 -9.15 13.49
N LEU A 9 -31.88 -9.22 14.78
CA LEU A 9 -32.38 -8.07 15.54
C LEU A 9 -31.30 -6.99 15.71
N LEU A 10 -30.05 -7.38 16.04
CA LEU A 10 -28.92 -6.47 16.13
C LEU A 10 -28.60 -5.81 14.79
N LEU A 11 -28.66 -6.58 13.70
CA LEU A 11 -28.49 -6.08 12.33
C LEU A 11 -29.57 -5.07 11.97
N PHE A 12 -30.83 -5.36 12.29
CA PHE A 12 -31.96 -4.45 12.04
C PHE A 12 -31.82 -3.15 12.84
N LEU A 13 -31.48 -3.22 14.13
CA LEU A 13 -31.23 -2.03 14.97
C LEU A 13 -30.07 -1.18 14.44
N LEU A 14 -29.04 -1.80 13.90
CA LEU A 14 -27.86 -1.14 13.36
C LEU A 14 -28.17 -0.45 12.02
N VAL A 15 -28.94 -1.10 11.14
CA VAL A 15 -29.45 -0.48 9.90
C VAL A 15 -30.36 0.70 10.22
N VAL A 16 -31.26 0.56 11.18
CA VAL A 16 -32.14 1.66 11.64
C VAL A 16 -31.32 2.83 12.19
N SER A 17 -30.27 2.55 12.97
CA SER A 17 -29.37 3.60 13.49
C SER A 17 -28.64 4.35 12.40
N ILE A 18 -28.17 3.65 11.34
CA ILE A 18 -27.51 4.25 10.17
C ILE A 18 -28.48 5.11 9.38
N VAL A 19 -29.71 4.62 9.14
CA VAL A 19 -30.74 5.39 8.45
C VAL A 19 -31.11 6.65 9.26
N LEU A 20 -31.24 6.53 10.58
CA LEU A 20 -31.48 7.67 11.47
C LEU A 20 -30.35 8.70 11.43
N LEU A 21 -29.09 8.23 11.50
CA LEU A 21 -27.92 9.10 11.38
C LEU A 21 -27.82 9.75 10.01
N SER A 22 -28.14 9.04 8.94
CA SER A 22 -28.14 9.61 7.57
C SER A 22 -29.26 10.66 7.40
N VAL A 23 -30.47 10.41 7.93
CA VAL A 23 -31.58 11.37 7.93
C VAL A 23 -31.25 12.60 8.77
N LEU A 24 -30.66 12.42 9.96
CA LEU A 24 -30.15 13.50 10.79
C LEU A 24 -29.06 14.32 10.06
N TYR A 25 -28.12 13.65 9.40
CA TYR A 25 -27.10 14.30 8.59
C TYR A 25 -27.71 15.13 7.45
N PHE A 26 -28.66 14.57 6.69
CA PHE A 26 -29.34 15.30 5.62
C PHE A 26 -30.16 16.49 6.14
N ARG A 27 -30.82 16.34 7.29
CA ARG A 27 -31.59 17.41 7.93
C ARG A 27 -30.71 18.56 8.42
N ILE A 28 -29.57 18.21 9.03
CA ILE A 28 -28.56 19.17 9.49
C ILE A 28 -27.89 19.87 8.29
N LYS A 29 -27.57 19.12 7.23
CA LYS A 29 -26.98 19.66 5.99
C LYS A 29 -27.94 20.67 5.35
N LYS A 30 -29.23 20.37 5.23
CA LYS A 30 -30.22 21.25 4.68
C LYS A 30 -30.39 22.55 5.51
N ASN A 31 -30.41 22.42 6.84
CA ASN A 31 -30.49 23.60 7.73
C ASN A 31 -29.21 24.46 7.66
N LEU A 32 -28.02 23.86 7.44
CA LEU A 32 -26.78 24.59 7.26
C LEU A 32 -26.70 25.29 5.90
N GLU A 33 -27.14 24.64 4.83
CA GLU A 33 -27.22 25.27 3.50
C GLU A 33 -28.19 26.45 3.48
N GLU A 34 -29.32 26.36 4.19
CA GLU A 34 -30.26 27.50 4.36
C GLU A 34 -29.62 28.64 5.19
N LYS A 35 -28.92 28.33 6.30
CA LYS A 35 -28.18 29.33 7.09
C LYS A 35 -27.03 29.96 6.31
N GLN A 36 -26.29 29.21 5.49
CA GLN A 36 -25.22 29.75 4.64
C GLN A 36 -25.79 30.71 3.57
N LYS A 37 -26.93 30.44 2.95
CA LYS A 37 -27.59 31.38 2.04
C LYS A 37 -27.94 32.71 2.73
N TYR A 38 -28.36 32.67 3.99
CA TYR A 38 -28.66 33.89 4.76
C TYR A 38 -27.39 34.64 5.24
N SER A 39 -26.28 33.93 5.50
CA SER A 39 -25.03 34.55 5.98
C SER A 39 -24.22 35.22 4.87
N ILE A 40 -24.38 34.80 3.61
CA ILE A 40 -23.73 35.46 2.46
C ILE A 40 -24.32 36.86 2.23
N PHE A 41 -25.54 37.13 2.69
CA PHE A 41 -26.20 38.46 2.57
C PHE A 41 -25.86 39.41 3.72
N LEU A 42 -25.34 38.93 4.86
CA LEU A 42 -25.01 39.73 6.05
C LEU A 42 -23.56 39.52 6.50
N ASN A 43 -22.68 40.08 5.65
CA ASN A 43 -21.35 40.34 5.80
C ASN A 43 -20.51 40.62 6.97
N ILE A 44 -19.25 40.41 6.95
CA ILE A 44 -18.11 41.07 7.59
C ILE A 44 -17.96 40.85 9.11
N ASN A 45 -16.85 40.16 9.47
CA ASN A 45 -16.32 40.03 10.84
C ASN A 45 -16.98 39.06 11.83
N LYS A 46 -17.46 37.89 11.40
CA LYS A 46 -17.66 36.79 12.37
C LYS A 46 -16.53 35.77 12.28
N LYS A 47 -15.88 35.50 13.43
CA LYS A 47 -15.05 34.29 13.63
C LYS A 47 -15.83 33.09 13.06
N PRO A 48 -15.21 32.23 12.25
CA PRO A 48 -15.89 31.08 11.69
C PRO A 48 -16.47 30.24 12.84
N GLU A 49 -17.81 30.11 12.87
CA GLU A 49 -18.48 29.24 13.84
C GLU A 49 -17.94 27.82 13.66
N LYS A 50 -17.56 27.20 14.79
CA LYS A 50 -17.13 25.80 14.79
C LYS A 50 -18.25 24.93 14.20
N ASP A 51 -17.98 24.32 13.06
CA ASP A 51 -18.88 23.37 12.42
C ASP A 51 -18.96 22.08 13.25
N ILE A 52 -20.07 21.36 13.18
CA ILE A 52 -20.29 20.10 13.91
C ILE A 52 -19.13 19.11 13.67
N LEU A 53 -18.58 19.08 12.46
CA LEU A 53 -17.44 18.22 12.12
C LEU A 53 -16.15 18.63 12.84
N SER A 54 -15.94 19.93 13.07
CA SER A 54 -14.77 20.39 13.83
C SER A 54 -14.89 20.06 15.32
N ILE A 55 -16.10 20.05 15.88
CA ILE A 55 -16.36 19.60 17.26
C ILE A 55 -16.08 18.10 17.41
N TRP A 56 -16.50 17.30 16.44
CA TRP A 56 -16.20 15.86 16.43
C TRP A 56 -14.71 15.57 16.26
N TYR A 57 -14.03 16.39 15.45
CA TYR A 57 -12.57 16.31 15.33
C TYR A 57 -11.88 16.55 16.66
N ASP A 58 -12.27 17.61 17.41
CA ASP A 58 -11.71 17.92 18.73
C ASP A 58 -11.95 16.76 19.70
N PHE A 59 -13.15 16.17 19.71
CA PHE A 59 -13.49 15.04 20.57
C PHE A 59 -12.66 13.79 20.24
N PHE A 60 -12.64 13.34 18.99
CA PHE A 60 -11.96 12.11 18.58
C PHE A 60 -10.42 12.27 18.56
N SER A 61 -9.89 13.48 18.35
CA SER A 61 -8.45 13.75 18.40
C SER A 61 -7.84 13.61 19.80
N GLN A 62 -8.66 13.71 20.85
CA GLN A 62 -8.24 13.51 22.23
C GLN A 62 -8.23 12.05 22.65
N TRP A 63 -8.98 11.19 21.99
CA TRP A 63 -9.15 9.79 22.34
C TRP A 63 -7.89 8.96 22.00
N LYS A 64 -7.32 8.24 22.97
CA LYS A 64 -6.05 7.50 22.81
C LYS A 64 -6.03 6.55 21.60
N LEU A 65 -7.16 5.89 21.28
CA LEU A 65 -7.28 4.91 20.21
C LEU A 65 -7.24 5.56 18.80
N THR A 66 -7.95 6.68 18.65
CA THR A 66 -8.12 7.36 17.35
C THR A 66 -7.07 8.44 17.10
N LYS A 67 -6.48 9.00 18.17
CA LYS A 67 -5.51 10.11 18.11
C LYS A 67 -4.38 9.92 17.09
N ARG A 68 -3.75 8.73 17.07
CA ARG A 68 -2.63 8.46 16.15
C ARG A 68 -3.09 8.45 14.69
N TYR A 69 -4.25 7.86 14.43
CA TYR A 69 -4.84 7.76 13.10
C TYR A 69 -5.28 9.14 12.59
N ILE A 70 -6.01 9.89 13.42
CA ILE A 70 -6.46 11.24 13.11
C ILE A 70 -5.25 12.14 12.84
N LYS A 71 -4.25 12.16 13.73
CA LYS A 71 -3.04 12.98 13.55
C LYS A 71 -2.29 12.67 12.25
N LYS A 72 -2.25 11.39 11.84
CA LYS A 72 -1.63 10.99 10.56
C LYS A 72 -2.37 11.62 9.37
N ILE A 73 -3.71 11.59 9.37
CA ILE A 73 -4.52 12.17 8.30
C ILE A 73 -4.45 13.69 8.33
N THR A 74 -4.57 14.31 9.53
CA THR A 74 -4.47 15.77 9.70
C THR A 74 -3.18 16.31 9.11
N ARG A 75 -2.03 15.70 9.41
CA ARG A 75 -0.74 16.10 8.81
C ARG A 75 -0.76 16.13 7.28
N GLN A 76 -1.44 15.18 6.66
CA GLN A 76 -1.55 15.15 5.19
C GLN A 76 -2.42 16.28 4.64
N PHE A 77 -3.42 16.73 5.40
CA PHE A 77 -4.24 17.89 5.03
C PHE A 77 -3.54 19.23 5.35
N GLU A 78 -2.79 19.33 6.46
CA GLU A 78 -1.99 20.51 6.81
C GLU A 78 -1.02 20.92 5.71
N ILE A 79 -0.44 19.93 5.05
CA ILE A 79 0.48 20.11 3.91
C ILE A 79 -0.17 20.88 2.75
N HIS A 80 -1.46 20.66 2.52
CA HIS A 80 -2.19 21.26 1.40
C HIS A 80 -2.96 22.53 1.76
N MET A 81 -3.18 22.78 3.05
CA MET A 81 -4.01 23.89 3.54
C MET A 81 -3.33 24.55 4.76
N PRO A 82 -2.16 25.18 4.58
CA PRO A 82 -1.41 25.74 5.69
C PRO A 82 -2.19 26.87 6.39
N GLY A 83 -2.35 26.77 7.71
CA GLY A 83 -2.91 27.82 8.56
C GLY A 83 -4.42 27.82 8.77
N ASP A 84 -5.17 27.00 8.03
CA ASP A 84 -6.63 26.91 8.21
C ASP A 84 -7.05 25.69 9.04
N HIS A 85 -6.84 25.77 10.35
CA HIS A 85 -7.15 24.70 11.29
C HIS A 85 -8.60 24.21 11.23
N ILE A 86 -9.56 25.07 10.90
CA ILE A 86 -10.98 24.72 10.88
C ILE A 86 -11.30 23.89 9.65
N GLN A 87 -10.81 24.29 8.48
CA GLN A 87 -11.02 23.50 7.25
C GLN A 87 -10.22 22.20 7.25
N ILE A 88 -9.04 22.20 7.84
CA ILE A 88 -8.26 20.97 8.05
C ILE A 88 -9.05 19.99 8.94
N ALA A 89 -9.58 20.47 10.07
CA ALA A 89 -10.38 19.64 10.98
C ALA A 89 -11.65 19.10 10.28
N HIS A 90 -12.36 19.96 9.54
CA HIS A 90 -13.54 19.61 8.76
C HIS A 90 -13.22 18.56 7.68
N GLY A 91 -12.20 18.79 6.86
CA GLY A 91 -11.76 17.87 5.79
C GLY A 91 -11.32 16.53 6.35
N THR A 92 -10.51 16.53 7.41
CA THR A 92 -10.04 15.33 8.11
C THR A 92 -11.22 14.53 8.67
N MET A 93 -12.15 15.17 9.37
CA MET A 93 -13.28 14.47 9.97
C MET A 93 -14.27 13.93 8.94
N LYS A 94 -14.56 14.69 7.88
CA LYS A 94 -15.37 14.24 6.74
C LYS A 94 -14.81 12.97 6.11
N MET A 95 -13.49 12.91 5.96
CA MET A 95 -12.81 11.75 5.40
C MET A 95 -12.88 10.55 6.35
N ILE A 96 -12.63 10.75 7.65
CA ILE A 96 -12.71 9.71 8.67
C ILE A 96 -14.11 9.12 8.75
N LEU A 97 -15.15 9.96 8.74
CA LEU A 97 -16.53 9.47 8.73
C LEU A 97 -16.87 8.66 7.49
N LYS A 98 -16.33 9.06 6.33
CA LYS A 98 -16.48 8.29 5.09
C LYS A 98 -15.79 6.92 5.18
N THR A 99 -14.57 6.85 5.75
CA THR A 99 -13.87 5.59 5.95
C THR A 99 -14.60 4.69 6.93
N TRP A 100 -14.99 5.20 8.10
CA TRP A 100 -15.72 4.44 9.12
C TRP A 100 -17.09 3.95 8.63
N GLY A 101 -17.79 4.75 7.81
CA GLY A 101 -19.05 4.33 7.20
C GLY A 101 -18.87 3.15 6.24
N LEU A 102 -17.83 3.18 5.43
CA LEU A 102 -17.49 2.06 4.54
C LEU A 102 -17.02 0.83 5.33
N ASP A 103 -16.21 1.03 6.37
CA ASP A 103 -15.74 -0.06 7.24
C ASP A 103 -16.92 -0.78 7.88
N LEU A 104 -17.88 -0.03 8.39
CA LEU A 104 -19.09 -0.56 9.00
C LEU A 104 -19.93 -1.35 7.98
N LEU A 105 -20.05 -0.84 6.75
CA LEU A 105 -20.75 -1.54 5.67
C LEU A 105 -20.04 -2.86 5.32
N VAL A 106 -18.72 -2.86 5.23
CA VAL A 106 -17.94 -4.08 4.96
C VAL A 106 -18.10 -5.10 6.08
N ILE A 107 -18.02 -4.67 7.34
CA ILE A 107 -18.23 -5.53 8.51
C ILE A 107 -19.61 -6.17 8.45
N LEU A 108 -20.64 -5.39 8.17
CA LEU A 108 -22.02 -5.87 8.04
C LEU A 108 -22.17 -6.93 6.94
N LEU A 109 -21.64 -6.64 5.74
CA LEU A 109 -21.76 -7.56 4.59
C LEU A 109 -21.05 -8.89 4.81
N LEU A 110 -19.84 -8.87 5.39
CA LEU A 110 -19.00 -10.05 5.55
C LEU A 110 -19.42 -10.89 6.77
N LEU A 111 -19.80 -10.27 7.89
CA LEU A 111 -20.25 -10.99 9.09
C LEU A 111 -21.67 -11.50 8.98
N ALA A 112 -22.56 -10.83 8.24
CA ALA A 112 -23.95 -11.28 8.04
C ALA A 112 -24.03 -12.63 7.30
N ARG A 113 -23.01 -12.98 6.51
CA ARG A 113 -23.00 -14.22 5.72
C ARG A 113 -22.66 -15.47 6.54
N SER A 114 -21.64 -15.41 7.39
CA SER A 114 -21.27 -16.46 8.35
C SER A 114 -20.07 -16.00 9.23
N PRO A 115 -20.17 -15.99 10.56
CA PRO A 115 -19.06 -15.62 11.43
C PRO A 115 -18.07 -16.80 11.55
N THR A 116 -17.24 -17.01 10.53
CA THR A 116 -16.14 -17.97 10.55
C THR A 116 -14.81 -17.27 10.80
N LEU A 117 -13.81 -18.00 11.29
CA LEU A 117 -12.45 -17.46 11.49
C LEU A 117 -11.90 -16.90 10.16
N TYR A 118 -12.24 -17.52 9.05
CA TYR A 118 -11.91 -17.03 7.70
C TYR A 118 -12.56 -15.67 7.41
N SER A 119 -13.87 -15.54 7.63
CA SER A 119 -14.58 -14.27 7.36
C SER A 119 -14.07 -13.13 8.24
N THR A 120 -13.68 -13.38 9.48
CA THR A 120 -13.13 -12.36 10.38
C THR A 120 -11.74 -11.92 9.96
N THR A 121 -10.83 -12.84 9.60
CA THR A 121 -9.48 -12.47 9.09
C THR A 121 -9.55 -11.71 7.77
N LEU A 122 -10.43 -12.11 6.87
CA LEU A 122 -10.70 -11.44 5.60
C LEU A 122 -11.25 -10.03 5.83
N THR A 123 -12.18 -9.86 6.77
CA THR A 123 -12.72 -8.54 7.14
C THR A 123 -11.62 -7.60 7.61
N ILE A 124 -10.78 -8.04 8.54
CA ILE A 124 -9.67 -7.23 9.08
C ILE A 124 -8.72 -6.78 7.97
N ALA A 125 -8.32 -7.69 7.07
CA ALA A 125 -7.44 -7.36 5.97
C ALA A 125 -8.09 -6.39 4.97
N PHE A 126 -9.37 -6.59 4.67
CA PHE A 126 -10.11 -5.74 3.75
C PHE A 126 -10.29 -4.32 4.31
N LEU A 127 -10.60 -4.19 5.60
CA LEU A 127 -10.65 -2.91 6.30
C LEU A 127 -9.31 -2.16 6.20
N PHE A 128 -8.20 -2.86 6.45
CA PHE A 128 -6.87 -2.27 6.34
C PHE A 128 -6.58 -1.75 4.92
N ILE A 129 -6.91 -2.53 3.88
CA ILE A 129 -6.72 -2.16 2.48
C ILE A 129 -7.58 -0.97 2.10
N ILE A 130 -8.89 -1.01 2.44
CA ILE A 130 -9.85 0.06 2.10
C ILE A 130 -9.45 1.37 2.76
N ASN A 131 -9.17 1.36 4.08
CA ASN A 131 -8.76 2.56 4.80
C ASN A 131 -7.53 3.22 4.18
N ASN A 132 -6.47 2.46 3.95
CA ASN A 132 -5.28 2.99 3.31
C ASN A 132 -5.57 3.52 1.90
N GLN A 133 -6.38 2.83 1.11
CA GLN A 133 -6.70 3.24 -0.26
C GLN A 133 -7.52 4.52 -0.31
N ILE A 134 -8.50 4.70 0.57
CA ILE A 134 -9.33 5.91 0.62
C ILE A 134 -8.48 7.12 1.00
N VAL A 135 -7.66 6.97 2.06
CA VAL A 135 -6.75 8.03 2.51
C VAL A 135 -5.79 8.41 1.38
N TYR A 136 -5.15 7.42 0.77
CA TYR A 136 -4.21 7.64 -0.32
C TYR A 136 -4.86 8.37 -1.51
N THR A 137 -6.00 7.89 -1.97
CA THR A 137 -6.72 8.48 -3.13
C THR A 137 -7.18 9.92 -2.83
N ALA A 138 -7.58 10.21 -1.60
CA ALA A 138 -8.00 11.56 -1.23
C ALA A 138 -6.82 12.55 -1.23
N VAL A 139 -5.66 12.13 -0.70
CA VAL A 139 -4.43 12.95 -0.72
C VAL A 139 -3.97 13.19 -2.16
N GLU A 140 -3.89 12.13 -2.99
CA GLU A 140 -3.51 12.22 -4.40
C GLU A 140 -4.43 13.17 -5.19
N ASN A 141 -5.75 13.10 -4.93
CA ASN A 141 -6.72 14.01 -5.56
C ASN A 141 -6.49 15.47 -5.16
N ASN A 142 -6.24 15.73 -3.88
CA ASN A 142 -5.99 17.08 -3.40
C ASN A 142 -4.70 17.67 -4.00
N GLU A 143 -3.65 16.86 -4.14
CA GLU A 143 -2.42 17.27 -4.80
C GLU A 143 -2.65 17.65 -6.27
N ILE A 144 -3.38 16.83 -7.02
CA ILE A 144 -3.70 17.13 -8.43
C ILE A 144 -4.56 18.39 -8.54
N ILE A 145 -5.54 18.57 -7.64
CA ILE A 145 -6.39 19.76 -7.61
C ILE A 145 -5.57 21.01 -7.32
N LEU A 146 -4.65 20.94 -6.33
CA LEU A 146 -3.77 22.05 -5.98
C LEU A 146 -2.89 22.45 -7.19
N LEU A 147 -2.29 21.48 -7.89
CA LEU A 147 -1.48 21.75 -9.08
C LEU A 147 -2.29 22.38 -10.21
N LYS A 148 -3.53 21.92 -10.47
CA LYS A 148 -4.43 22.52 -11.47
C LYS A 148 -4.81 23.95 -11.13
N GLN A 149 -5.09 24.22 -9.86
CA GLN A 149 -5.39 25.55 -9.38
C GLN A 149 -4.17 26.47 -9.45
N PHE A 150 -2.99 25.91 -9.18
CA PHE A 150 -1.74 26.64 -9.26
C PHE A 150 -1.36 26.96 -10.72
N ASP A 151 -1.57 26.06 -11.65
CA ASP A 151 -1.40 26.34 -13.09
C ASP A 151 -2.29 27.53 -13.54
N LYS A 152 -3.53 27.61 -13.04
CA LYS A 152 -4.42 28.74 -13.31
C LYS A 152 -3.87 30.02 -12.69
N LEU A 153 -3.48 30.00 -11.40
CA LEU A 153 -2.89 31.15 -10.71
C LEU A 153 -1.67 31.70 -11.47
N LEU A 154 -0.78 30.84 -11.96
CA LEU A 154 0.37 31.27 -12.76
C LEU A 154 -0.05 31.95 -14.08
N GLY A 155 -1.19 31.55 -14.65
CA GLY A 155 -1.79 32.22 -15.79
C GLY A 155 -2.22 33.64 -15.47
N ASP A 156 -2.89 33.79 -14.31
CA ASP A 156 -3.37 35.10 -13.83
C ASP A 156 -2.18 36.01 -13.45
N VAL A 157 -1.19 35.50 -12.74
CA VAL A 157 0.06 36.23 -12.42
C VAL A 157 0.78 36.70 -13.67
N ARG A 158 0.88 35.82 -14.71
CA ARG A 158 1.50 36.18 -15.99
C ARG A 158 0.76 37.34 -16.65
N HIS A 159 -0.56 37.29 -16.65
CA HIS A 159 -1.41 38.35 -17.24
C HIS A 159 -1.25 39.68 -16.50
N ASN A 160 -1.32 39.65 -15.15
CA ASN A 160 -1.19 40.86 -14.33
C ASN A 160 0.21 41.45 -14.43
N TYR A 161 1.27 40.60 -14.47
CA TYR A 161 2.64 41.07 -14.65
C TYR A 161 2.86 41.78 -16.00
N GLN A 162 2.21 41.30 -17.07
CA GLN A 162 2.23 42.00 -18.36
C GLN A 162 1.64 43.41 -18.29
N SER A 163 0.71 43.65 -17.36
CA SER A 163 0.04 44.95 -17.19
C SER A 163 0.85 45.89 -16.30
N HIS A 164 1.45 45.39 -15.19
CA HIS A 164 2.07 46.23 -14.16
C HIS A 164 3.60 46.22 -14.23
N GLY A 165 4.21 45.13 -14.70
CA GLY A 165 5.67 44.96 -14.69
C GLY A 165 6.28 44.75 -13.29
N MET A 166 5.44 44.61 -12.23
CA MET A 166 5.86 44.39 -10.84
C MET A 166 5.39 43.02 -10.36
N VAL A 167 6.31 42.23 -9.78
CA VAL A 167 6.03 40.84 -9.35
C VAL A 167 5.09 40.82 -8.15
N THR A 168 5.33 41.65 -7.15
CA THR A 168 4.53 41.73 -5.92
C THR A 168 3.06 42.09 -6.21
N GLU A 169 2.83 43.12 -7.02
CA GLU A 169 1.49 43.53 -7.45
C GLU A 169 0.79 42.47 -8.29
N ALA A 170 1.51 41.86 -9.22
CA ALA A 170 0.95 40.81 -10.07
C ALA A 170 0.51 39.57 -9.25
N VAL A 171 1.25 39.21 -8.20
CA VAL A 171 0.87 38.15 -7.27
C VAL A 171 -0.36 38.59 -6.45
N TYR A 172 -0.36 39.82 -5.91
CA TYR A 172 -1.46 40.37 -5.12
C TYR A 172 -2.80 40.35 -5.89
N ASP A 173 -2.83 40.92 -7.08
CA ASP A 173 -4.03 40.97 -7.92
C ASP A 173 -4.56 39.57 -8.27
N SER A 174 -3.66 38.60 -8.36
CA SER A 174 -4.02 37.21 -8.66
C SER A 174 -4.65 36.47 -7.47
N ILE A 175 -4.49 36.96 -6.21
CA ILE A 175 -5.03 36.35 -5.00
C ILE A 175 -6.56 36.39 -5.00
N GLU A 176 -7.16 37.51 -5.46
CA GLU A 176 -8.61 37.68 -5.40
C GLU A 176 -9.36 36.64 -6.23
N ALA A 177 -8.88 36.37 -7.44
CA ALA A 177 -9.47 35.40 -8.38
C ALA A 177 -9.05 33.95 -8.09
N ALA A 178 -8.07 33.73 -7.19
CA ALA A 178 -7.54 32.41 -6.92
C ALA A 178 -8.52 31.52 -6.16
N PRO A 179 -8.73 30.27 -6.60
CA PRO A 179 -9.56 29.31 -5.87
C PRO A 179 -8.87 28.80 -4.61
N TYR A 180 -9.68 28.40 -3.62
CA TYR A 180 -9.18 27.74 -2.42
C TYR A 180 -8.77 26.27 -2.75
N PRO A 181 -7.63 25.71 -2.30
CA PRO A 181 -6.68 26.22 -1.29
C PRO A 181 -5.50 27.05 -1.85
N VAL A 182 -5.32 27.16 -3.18
CA VAL A 182 -4.17 27.88 -3.76
C VAL A 182 -4.11 29.34 -3.34
N LYS A 183 -5.28 29.93 -3.06
CA LYS A 183 -5.38 31.29 -2.51
C LYS A 183 -4.56 31.49 -1.22
N LEU A 184 -4.56 30.49 -0.34
CA LEU A 184 -3.78 30.55 0.93
C LEU A 184 -2.27 30.58 0.64
N HIS A 185 -1.81 29.77 -0.30
CA HIS A 185 -0.42 29.76 -0.71
C HIS A 185 -0.01 31.07 -1.41
N ALA A 186 -0.85 31.58 -2.29
CA ALA A 186 -0.61 32.86 -2.95
C ALA A 186 -0.53 34.03 -1.96
N ALA A 187 -1.45 34.09 -1.00
CA ALA A 187 -1.44 35.09 0.06
C ALA A 187 -0.18 34.97 0.95
N ARG A 188 0.27 33.75 1.27
CA ARG A 188 1.48 33.53 2.05
C ARG A 188 2.72 33.92 1.26
N ILE A 189 2.78 33.58 -0.04
CA ILE A 189 3.87 34.00 -0.94
C ILE A 189 3.93 35.53 -1.00
N HIS A 190 2.80 36.21 -1.23
CA HIS A 190 2.76 37.67 -1.22
C HIS A 190 3.29 38.26 0.10
N ALA A 191 2.84 37.74 1.24
CA ALA A 191 3.31 38.19 2.56
C ALA A 191 4.82 38.01 2.76
N ILE A 192 5.41 36.98 2.17
CA ILE A 192 6.87 36.74 2.19
C ILE A 192 7.58 37.77 1.29
N LEU A 193 7.05 38.05 0.11
CA LEU A 193 7.66 39.02 -0.82
C LEU A 193 7.58 40.46 -0.30
N ASP A 194 6.63 40.76 0.59
CA ASP A 194 6.46 42.07 1.24
C ASP A 194 7.14 42.16 2.60
N SER A 195 7.86 41.11 3.06
CA SER A 195 8.52 41.07 4.35
C SER A 195 9.91 41.78 4.32
N GLU A 196 10.35 42.28 5.44
CA GLU A 196 11.72 42.87 5.59
C GLU A 196 12.79 41.76 5.58
N GLU A 197 12.46 40.54 6.04
CA GLU A 197 13.40 39.40 6.18
C GLU A 197 13.02 38.28 5.19
N VAL A 198 13.08 38.58 3.89
CA VAL A 198 12.63 37.67 2.83
C VAL A 198 13.33 36.30 2.90
N GLU A 199 14.65 36.26 3.09
CA GLU A 199 15.43 35.01 3.06
C GLU A 199 15.05 34.05 4.20
N GLU A 200 14.84 34.57 5.41
CA GLU A 200 14.44 33.76 6.57
C GLU A 200 13.02 33.21 6.39
N GLU A 201 12.09 34.03 5.92
CA GLU A 201 10.70 33.60 5.66
C GLU A 201 10.60 32.61 4.49
N VAL A 202 11.44 32.76 3.44
CA VAL A 202 11.59 31.77 2.36
C VAL A 202 12.07 30.43 2.90
N SER A 203 13.07 30.44 3.79
CA SER A 203 13.60 29.21 4.41
C SER A 203 12.50 28.51 5.22
N LYS A 204 11.79 29.24 6.08
CA LYS A 204 10.66 28.72 6.87
C LYS A 204 9.53 28.17 6.00
N TYR A 205 9.23 28.84 4.88
CA TYR A 205 8.22 28.38 3.94
C TYR A 205 8.66 27.08 3.25
N ASN A 206 9.91 27.01 2.79
CA ASN A 206 10.47 25.84 2.11
C ASN A 206 10.54 24.59 2.99
N GLU A 207 10.75 24.73 4.30
CA GLU A 207 10.74 23.62 5.25
C GLU A 207 9.33 23.02 5.44
N ASN A 208 8.30 23.86 5.41
CA ASN A 208 6.94 23.47 5.77
C ASN A 208 6.09 23.00 4.56
N ILE A 209 6.46 23.40 3.34
CA ILE A 209 5.67 23.09 2.13
C ILE A 209 6.34 22.00 1.31
N PRO A 210 5.65 20.89 1.06
CA PRO A 210 6.21 19.78 0.30
C PRO A 210 6.13 19.99 -1.22
N ASP A 211 5.26 20.89 -1.70
CA ASP A 211 5.11 21.11 -3.14
C ASP A 211 6.26 21.92 -3.73
N ARG A 212 7.04 21.27 -4.57
CA ARG A 212 8.23 21.85 -5.20
C ARG A 212 7.90 23.02 -6.13
N PHE A 213 6.78 22.99 -6.83
CA PHE A 213 6.44 24.02 -7.81
C PHE A 213 6.10 25.36 -7.14
N LEU A 214 5.48 25.30 -5.96
CA LEU A 214 5.28 26.51 -5.13
C LEU A 214 6.60 27.09 -4.66
N LYS A 215 7.58 26.26 -4.28
CA LYS A 215 8.94 26.69 -3.91
C LYS A 215 9.64 27.36 -5.09
N ILE A 216 9.58 26.76 -6.31
CA ILE A 216 10.15 27.36 -7.52
C ILE A 216 9.56 28.74 -7.75
N PHE A 217 8.25 28.83 -7.73
CA PHE A 217 7.57 30.08 -8.01
C PHE A 217 7.99 31.17 -7.02
N LEU A 218 8.00 30.85 -5.71
CA LEU A 218 8.51 31.79 -4.70
C LEU A 218 9.94 32.21 -4.98
N SER A 219 10.83 31.25 -5.25
CA SER A 219 12.23 31.55 -5.55
C SER A 219 12.40 32.39 -6.84
N LEU A 220 11.58 32.12 -7.87
CA LEU A 220 11.55 32.95 -9.09
C LEU A 220 11.08 34.38 -8.79
N CYS A 221 10.05 34.54 -7.95
CA CYS A 221 9.59 35.88 -7.55
C CYS A 221 10.67 36.65 -6.78
N VAL A 222 11.30 36.01 -5.78
CA VAL A 222 12.38 36.61 -4.99
C VAL A 222 13.56 37.00 -5.90
N MET A 223 13.95 36.12 -6.81
CA MET A 223 15.04 36.39 -7.75
C MET A 223 14.74 37.60 -8.64
N MET A 224 13.50 37.74 -9.13
CA MET A 224 13.10 38.87 -9.95
C MET A 224 13.06 40.19 -9.16
N ILE A 225 12.72 40.15 -7.89
CA ILE A 225 12.77 41.34 -7.01
C ILE A 225 14.22 41.72 -6.73
N THR A 226 15.10 40.74 -6.50
CA THR A 226 16.50 41.00 -6.14
C THR A 226 17.36 41.46 -7.34
N PHE A 227 17.20 40.83 -8.50
CA PHE A 227 18.06 41.06 -9.69
C PHE A 227 17.38 41.84 -10.83
N GLY A 228 16.06 42.07 -10.71
CA GLY A 228 15.27 42.70 -11.77
C GLY A 228 14.89 41.74 -12.93
N ASP A 229 13.98 42.18 -13.79
CA ASP A 229 13.61 41.44 -14.99
C ASP A 229 14.49 41.79 -16.16
N LYS A 230 15.15 40.79 -16.73
CA LYS A 230 16.01 40.92 -17.90
C LYS A 230 15.26 40.48 -19.15
N LYS A 231 15.49 41.18 -20.26
CA LYS A 231 14.97 40.76 -21.56
C LYS A 231 16.00 39.91 -22.28
N VAL A 232 15.62 38.66 -22.57
CA VAL A 232 16.39 37.76 -23.43
C VAL A 232 15.58 37.56 -24.71
N ASP A 233 16.16 37.74 -25.88
CA ASP A 233 15.47 37.68 -27.16
C ASP A 233 14.20 38.54 -27.24
N ASN A 234 14.25 39.74 -26.71
CA ASN A 234 13.11 40.66 -26.59
C ASN A 234 11.94 40.18 -25.69
N GLN A 235 12.09 39.08 -24.96
CA GLN A 235 11.08 38.58 -24.06
C GLN A 235 11.52 38.73 -22.59
N SER A 236 10.59 39.07 -21.69
CA SER A 236 10.83 39.09 -20.27
C SER A 236 11.26 37.71 -19.77
N LEU A 237 12.35 37.64 -18.99
CA LEU A 237 12.86 36.40 -18.42
C LEU A 237 11.84 35.81 -17.41
N PHE A 238 11.18 36.67 -16.63
CA PHE A 238 10.14 36.24 -15.69
C PHE A 238 8.97 35.56 -16.41
N LEU A 239 8.45 36.18 -17.47
CA LEU A 239 7.34 35.61 -18.24
C LEU A 239 7.73 34.30 -18.92
N THR A 240 8.98 34.21 -19.39
CA THR A 240 9.54 33.00 -19.99
C THR A 240 9.63 31.88 -18.94
N ASN A 241 10.13 32.18 -17.74
CA ASN A 241 10.24 31.21 -16.65
C ASN A 241 8.87 30.76 -16.10
N ILE A 242 7.88 31.66 -15.99
CA ILE A 242 6.50 31.26 -15.67
C ILE A 242 5.95 30.32 -16.74
N LYS A 243 6.18 30.58 -18.03
CA LYS A 243 5.75 29.69 -19.11
C LYS A 243 6.37 28.28 -18.93
N TYR A 244 7.64 28.22 -18.58
CA TYR A 244 8.34 26.96 -18.35
C TYR A 244 7.81 26.21 -17.13
N LEU A 245 7.60 26.92 -16.03
CA LEU A 245 7.01 26.36 -14.82
C LEU A 245 5.59 25.79 -15.10
N LYS A 246 4.78 26.50 -15.87
CA LYS A 246 3.47 25.98 -16.32
C LYS A 246 3.58 24.71 -17.14
N GLN A 247 4.53 24.63 -18.06
CA GLN A 247 4.76 23.41 -18.86
C GLN A 247 5.15 22.23 -17.99
N GLU A 248 6.01 22.45 -16.97
CA GLU A 248 6.42 21.44 -16.00
C GLU A 248 5.25 20.95 -15.17
N ILE A 249 4.44 21.88 -14.65
CA ILE A 249 3.24 21.56 -13.86
C ILE A 249 2.26 20.73 -14.69
N ASN A 250 2.00 21.12 -15.95
CA ASN A 250 1.11 20.38 -16.83
C ASN A 250 1.64 18.97 -17.13
N THR A 251 2.94 18.81 -17.32
CA THR A 251 3.56 17.49 -17.50
C THR A 251 3.39 16.63 -16.25
N GLU A 252 3.56 17.21 -15.05
CA GLU A 252 3.37 16.49 -13.78
C GLU A 252 1.89 16.14 -13.54
N ILE A 253 0.96 17.04 -13.85
CA ILE A 253 -0.49 16.76 -13.75
C ILE A 253 -0.86 15.55 -14.63
N LEU A 254 -0.46 15.58 -15.89
CA LEU A 254 -0.72 14.51 -16.86
C LEU A 254 -0.10 13.17 -16.40
N LYS A 255 1.13 13.21 -15.88
CA LYS A 255 1.81 12.04 -15.31
C LYS A 255 1.03 11.46 -14.14
N ARG A 256 0.63 12.28 -13.17
CA ARG A 256 -0.13 11.85 -11.99
C ARG A 256 -1.50 11.31 -12.37
N GLU A 257 -2.22 11.96 -13.27
CA GLU A 257 -3.51 11.49 -13.77
C GLU A 257 -3.40 10.15 -14.50
N LYS A 258 -2.37 9.99 -15.34
CA LYS A 258 -2.11 8.74 -16.07
C LYS A 258 -1.76 7.59 -15.11
N ILE A 259 -0.87 7.82 -14.14
CA ILE A 259 -0.53 6.83 -13.11
C ILE A 259 -1.80 6.47 -12.31
N LYS A 260 -2.55 7.45 -11.84
CA LYS A 260 -3.80 7.22 -11.11
C LYS A 260 -4.79 6.38 -11.92
N HIS A 261 -4.99 6.68 -13.19
CA HIS A 261 -5.89 5.93 -14.07
C HIS A 261 -5.41 4.48 -14.26
N LEU A 262 -4.13 4.27 -14.57
CA LEU A 262 -3.57 2.95 -14.83
C LEU A 262 -3.56 2.04 -13.58
N PHE A 263 -3.31 2.61 -12.40
CA PHE A 263 -3.19 1.84 -11.16
C PHE A 263 -4.50 1.68 -10.37
N SER A 264 -5.53 2.51 -10.62
CA SER A 264 -6.79 2.45 -9.87
C SER A 264 -7.49 1.09 -10.00
N GLY A 265 -7.51 0.51 -11.20
CA GLY A 265 -8.09 -0.80 -11.46
C GLY A 265 -7.25 -1.97 -10.95
N LEU A 266 -5.91 -1.82 -10.87
CA LEU A 266 -5.01 -2.91 -10.49
C LEU A 266 -5.20 -3.36 -9.03
N ILE A 267 -5.51 -2.43 -8.14
CA ILE A 267 -5.79 -2.75 -6.73
C ILE A 267 -7.06 -3.59 -6.63
N PHE A 268 -8.09 -3.26 -7.40
CA PHE A 268 -9.32 -4.05 -7.44
C PHE A 268 -9.05 -5.47 -7.95
N VAL A 269 -8.33 -5.62 -9.07
CA VAL A 269 -7.95 -6.93 -9.62
C VAL A 269 -7.15 -7.77 -8.61
N CYS A 270 -6.21 -7.13 -7.89
CA CYS A 270 -5.39 -7.80 -6.89
C CYS A 270 -6.21 -8.36 -5.71
N VAL A 271 -7.23 -7.64 -5.24
CA VAL A 271 -8.00 -7.99 -4.04
C VAL A 271 -9.19 -8.89 -4.34
N THR A 272 -9.77 -8.78 -5.53
CA THR A 272 -10.96 -9.54 -5.97
C THR A 272 -10.86 -11.05 -5.74
N PRO A 273 -9.75 -11.75 -6.05
CA PRO A 273 -9.65 -13.20 -5.86
C PRO A 273 -9.96 -13.66 -4.44
N VAL A 274 -9.47 -12.93 -3.44
CA VAL A 274 -9.68 -13.29 -2.02
C VAL A 274 -11.16 -13.24 -1.62
N LEU A 275 -11.94 -12.31 -2.21
CA LEU A 275 -13.37 -12.21 -1.95
C LEU A 275 -14.16 -13.42 -2.50
N PHE A 276 -13.68 -13.97 -3.60
CA PHE A 276 -14.37 -15.08 -4.30
C PHE A 276 -13.94 -16.47 -3.86
N LEU A 277 -12.87 -16.62 -3.05
CA LEU A 277 -12.37 -17.94 -2.62
C LEU A 277 -13.48 -18.83 -2.04
N LYS A 278 -14.28 -18.31 -1.12
CA LYS A 278 -15.37 -19.10 -0.51
C LYS A 278 -16.52 -19.37 -1.45
N THR A 279 -16.75 -18.50 -2.42
CA THR A 279 -17.76 -18.71 -3.46
C THR A 279 -17.31 -19.82 -4.41
N ILE A 280 -16.03 -19.83 -4.80
CA ILE A 280 -15.42 -20.88 -5.64
C ILE A 280 -15.47 -22.23 -4.91
N GLU A 281 -15.09 -22.27 -3.63
CA GLU A 281 -15.15 -23.48 -2.81
C GLU A 281 -16.59 -24.04 -2.76
N ASN A 282 -17.57 -23.20 -2.40
CA ASN A 282 -18.95 -23.63 -2.32
C ASN A 282 -19.48 -24.16 -3.66
N TRP A 283 -19.16 -23.46 -4.77
CA TRP A 283 -19.53 -23.90 -6.10
C TRP A 283 -18.87 -25.24 -6.49
N ALA A 284 -17.58 -25.39 -6.21
CA ALA A 284 -16.85 -26.63 -6.50
C ALA A 284 -17.39 -27.82 -5.69
N VAL A 285 -17.67 -27.64 -4.40
CA VAL A 285 -18.24 -28.68 -3.52
C VAL A 285 -19.67 -29.04 -3.91
N LEU A 286 -20.48 -28.08 -4.40
CA LEU A 286 -21.81 -28.36 -4.93
C LEU A 286 -21.75 -29.15 -6.24
N SER A 287 -20.75 -28.90 -7.10
CA SER A 287 -20.56 -29.60 -8.38
C SER A 287 -20.00 -31.01 -8.18
N LEU A 288 -19.06 -31.18 -7.26
CA LEU A 288 -18.37 -32.42 -6.92
C LEU A 288 -18.21 -32.50 -5.39
N PRO A 289 -19.10 -33.23 -4.67
CA PRO A 289 -19.08 -33.31 -3.21
C PRO A 289 -17.76 -33.82 -2.60
N GLU A 290 -17.03 -34.66 -3.34
CA GLU A 290 -15.72 -35.23 -2.94
C GLU A 290 -14.65 -34.15 -2.80
N MET A 291 -14.75 -33.02 -3.53
CA MET A 291 -13.82 -31.90 -3.42
C MET A 291 -13.83 -31.23 -2.03
N LYS A 292 -14.84 -31.52 -1.21
CA LYS A 292 -14.89 -31.05 0.17
C LYS A 292 -13.67 -31.50 0.96
N SER A 293 -13.18 -32.70 0.73
CA SER A 293 -11.98 -33.25 1.37
C SER A 293 -10.73 -32.46 1.04
N TYR A 294 -10.62 -31.99 -0.21
CA TYR A 294 -9.51 -31.14 -0.65
C TYR A 294 -9.53 -29.76 0.03
N TYR A 295 -10.66 -29.03 -0.07
CA TYR A 295 -10.74 -27.67 0.46
C TYR A 295 -10.68 -27.57 1.99
N SER A 296 -11.23 -28.57 2.69
CA SER A 296 -11.13 -28.63 4.15
C SER A 296 -9.83 -29.29 4.63
N GLY A 297 -9.06 -29.91 3.75
CA GLY A 297 -7.77 -30.54 4.03
C GLY A 297 -6.60 -29.56 4.04
N ALA A 298 -5.39 -30.14 4.21
CA ALA A 298 -4.14 -29.39 4.31
C ALA A 298 -3.87 -28.51 3.09
N PHE A 299 -4.07 -29.01 1.89
CA PHE A 299 -3.82 -28.30 0.64
C PHE A 299 -4.74 -27.08 0.46
N GLY A 300 -6.04 -27.23 0.78
CA GLY A 300 -7.00 -26.11 0.70
C GLY A 300 -6.64 -24.96 1.64
N ILE A 301 -6.28 -25.27 2.89
CA ILE A 301 -5.86 -24.27 3.88
C ILE A 301 -4.55 -23.59 3.44
N LEU A 302 -3.56 -24.36 3.00
CA LEU A 302 -2.26 -23.84 2.59
C LEU A 302 -2.38 -22.92 1.36
N THR A 303 -3.14 -23.33 0.35
CA THR A 303 -3.37 -22.52 -0.87
C THR A 303 -4.13 -21.24 -0.54
N MET A 304 -5.13 -21.29 0.34
CA MET A 304 -5.87 -20.12 0.79
C MET A 304 -4.95 -19.11 1.49
N VAL A 305 -4.10 -19.55 2.42
CA VAL A 305 -3.13 -18.69 3.12
C VAL A 305 -2.12 -18.10 2.14
N LEU A 306 -1.62 -18.89 1.19
CA LEU A 306 -0.69 -18.43 0.16
C LEU A 306 -1.30 -17.33 -0.71
N ILE A 307 -2.55 -17.49 -1.17
CA ILE A 307 -3.27 -16.47 -1.95
C ILE A 307 -3.45 -15.20 -1.11
N PHE A 308 -3.76 -15.33 0.18
CA PHE A 308 -3.91 -14.19 1.07
C PHE A 308 -2.61 -13.40 1.26
N ILE A 309 -1.50 -14.09 1.50
CA ILE A 309 -0.17 -13.46 1.64
C ILE A 309 0.24 -12.80 0.32
N THR A 310 0.05 -13.47 -0.82
CA THR A 310 0.38 -12.89 -2.13
C THR A 310 -0.46 -11.66 -2.44
N THR A 311 -1.74 -11.64 -2.09
CA THR A 311 -2.61 -10.46 -2.24
C THR A 311 -2.10 -9.27 -1.41
N LEU A 312 -1.75 -9.48 -0.13
CA LEU A 312 -1.22 -8.40 0.72
C LEU A 312 0.15 -7.89 0.21
N THR A 313 1.02 -8.78 -0.24
CA THR A 313 2.33 -8.39 -0.78
C THR A 313 2.17 -7.64 -2.10
N SER A 314 1.32 -8.10 -3.01
CA SER A 314 1.02 -7.44 -4.28
C SER A 314 0.40 -6.06 -4.05
N TYR A 315 -0.55 -5.93 -3.13
CA TYR A 315 -1.13 -4.65 -2.75
C TYR A 315 -0.07 -3.64 -2.26
N ASN A 316 0.82 -4.08 -1.37
CA ASN A 316 1.90 -3.23 -0.85
C ASN A 316 2.88 -2.81 -1.95
N LEU A 317 3.22 -3.71 -2.87
CA LEU A 317 4.11 -3.41 -3.99
C LEU A 317 3.47 -2.41 -4.96
N ILE A 318 2.19 -2.60 -5.30
CA ILE A 318 1.43 -1.67 -6.17
C ILE A 318 1.41 -0.27 -5.56
N ASN A 319 1.13 -0.14 -4.26
CA ASN A 319 1.12 1.17 -3.60
C ASN A 319 2.50 1.82 -3.62
N ARG A 320 3.57 1.08 -3.38
CA ARG A 320 4.96 1.61 -3.50
C ARG A 320 5.30 2.10 -4.91
N MET A 321 4.73 1.48 -5.96
CA MET A 321 4.92 1.93 -7.34
C MET A 321 4.17 3.23 -7.64
N LYS A 322 3.06 3.49 -6.97
CA LYS A 322 2.29 4.74 -7.10
C LYS A 322 2.96 5.91 -6.40
N GLU A 323 3.62 5.64 -5.26
CA GLU A 323 4.28 6.68 -4.47
C GLU A 323 5.55 7.16 -5.17
N ASN A 324 5.52 8.40 -5.68
CA ASN A 324 6.72 9.12 -6.13
C ASN A 324 7.45 9.81 -4.95
N ARG A 325 6.96 9.63 -3.72
CA ARG A 325 7.59 10.22 -2.53
C ARG A 325 8.79 9.39 -2.12
N PRO A 326 9.87 10.04 -1.63
CA PRO A 326 10.91 9.32 -0.91
C PRO A 326 10.20 8.52 0.17
N ALA A 327 10.65 7.30 0.40
CA ALA A 327 10.15 6.51 1.51
C ALA A 327 10.17 7.43 2.74
N GLU A 328 9.00 8.00 3.08
CA GLU A 328 8.86 8.71 4.35
C GLU A 328 9.53 7.79 5.35
N LEU A 329 10.38 8.34 6.20
CA LEU A 329 11.02 7.67 7.30
C LEU A 329 10.05 6.61 7.84
N ASN A 330 10.05 5.44 7.20
CA ASN A 330 9.37 4.29 7.75
C ASN A 330 10.09 4.09 9.07
N ASN A 331 9.57 4.76 10.09
CA ASN A 331 10.04 4.62 11.45
C ASN A 331 9.85 3.14 11.75
N TYR A 332 10.89 2.37 11.50
CA TYR A 332 11.01 0.97 11.90
C TYR A 332 11.11 0.91 13.43
N ILE A 333 10.15 1.59 14.11
CA ILE A 333 10.14 1.77 15.57
C ILE A 333 10.30 0.42 16.25
N LEU A 334 9.62 -0.62 15.75
CA LEU A 334 9.75 -1.98 16.28
C LEU A 334 11.13 -2.57 16.02
N ILE A 335 11.68 -2.39 14.81
CA ILE A 335 13.01 -2.90 14.46
C ILE A 335 14.08 -2.14 15.25
N ASP A 336 13.91 -0.84 15.42
CA ASP A 336 14.80 0.01 16.20
C ASP A 336 14.77 -0.35 17.69
N PHE A 337 13.58 -0.57 18.25
CA PHE A 337 13.40 -1.04 19.61
C PHE A 337 14.05 -2.42 19.82
N LEU A 338 13.78 -3.38 18.94
CA LEU A 338 14.34 -4.73 19.03
C LEU A 338 15.87 -4.74 18.85
N SER A 339 16.41 -3.87 18.00
CA SER A 339 17.87 -3.75 17.78
C SER A 339 18.62 -3.24 19.02
N LYS A 340 17.94 -2.53 19.93
CA LYS A 340 18.51 -1.99 21.18
C LYS A 340 18.58 -3.02 22.31
N ILE A 341 17.84 -4.13 22.19
CA ILE A 341 17.87 -5.22 23.20
C ILE A 341 19.27 -5.88 23.21
N PRO A 342 19.98 -5.95 24.36
CA PRO A 342 21.37 -6.36 24.41
C PRO A 342 21.62 -7.77 23.91
N VAL A 343 20.69 -8.72 24.13
CA VAL A 343 20.79 -10.10 23.66
C VAL A 343 20.70 -10.16 22.12
N ILE A 344 19.70 -9.50 21.55
CA ILE A 344 19.50 -9.45 20.10
C ILE A 344 20.69 -8.75 19.43
N ASN A 345 21.16 -7.66 20.04
CA ASN A 345 22.31 -6.90 19.57
C ASN A 345 23.59 -7.77 19.49
N ARG A 346 23.85 -8.60 20.50
CA ARG A 346 25.01 -9.52 20.53
C ARG A 346 24.89 -10.59 19.43
N ILE A 347 23.70 -11.17 19.22
CA ILE A 347 23.45 -12.16 18.17
C ILE A 347 23.66 -11.54 16.79
N LEU A 348 23.12 -10.33 16.55
CA LEU A 348 23.25 -9.62 15.29
C LEU A 348 24.72 -9.29 14.97
N ASN A 349 25.48 -8.81 15.95
CA ASN A 349 26.90 -8.52 15.77
C ASN A 349 27.69 -9.79 15.41
N ASN A 350 27.37 -10.94 16.03
CA ASN A 350 27.98 -12.22 15.68
C ASN A 350 27.65 -12.68 14.25
N ILE A 351 26.39 -12.49 13.80
CA ILE A 351 25.97 -12.83 12.44
C ILE A 351 26.70 -11.94 11.42
N ILE A 352 26.82 -10.65 11.71
CA ILE A 352 27.48 -9.67 10.85
C ILE A 352 28.97 -9.95 10.75
N SER A 353 29.65 -10.20 11.87
CA SER A 353 31.09 -10.46 11.90
C SER A 353 31.45 -11.75 11.15
N LYS A 354 30.66 -12.83 11.31
CA LYS A 354 30.87 -14.10 10.57
C LYS A 354 30.62 -13.97 9.05
N ASN A 355 29.76 -13.02 8.61
CA ASN A 355 29.38 -12.86 7.21
C ASN A 355 29.71 -11.45 6.68
N TYR A 356 30.86 -10.89 7.06
CA TYR A 356 31.22 -9.50 6.76
C TYR A 356 31.13 -9.16 5.26
N GLY A 357 31.65 -10.01 4.38
CA GLY A 357 31.60 -9.81 2.93
C GLY A 357 30.17 -9.79 2.34
N LYS A 358 29.24 -10.59 2.92
CA LYS A 358 27.82 -10.53 2.52
C LYS A 358 27.17 -9.26 3.04
N THR A 359 27.56 -8.79 4.21
CA THR A 359 27.04 -7.56 4.83
C THR A 359 27.46 -6.33 4.02
N LEU A 360 28.69 -6.29 3.50
CA LEU A 360 29.14 -5.22 2.59
C LEU A 360 28.30 -5.16 1.30
N LYS A 361 28.00 -6.32 0.68
CA LYS A 361 27.13 -6.37 -0.50
C LYS A 361 25.71 -5.87 -0.19
N ILE A 362 25.19 -6.20 1.00
CA ILE A 362 23.89 -5.71 1.46
C ILE A 362 23.95 -4.20 1.70
N GLN A 363 25.03 -3.70 2.28
CA GLN A 363 25.24 -2.27 2.50
C GLN A 363 25.27 -1.49 1.17
N ASP A 364 25.97 -1.99 0.16
CA ASP A 364 25.99 -1.39 -1.18
C ASP A 364 24.59 -1.43 -1.81
N LEU A 365 23.87 -2.55 -1.65
CA LEU A 365 22.50 -2.64 -2.13
C LEU A 365 21.57 -1.66 -1.43
N ILE A 366 21.66 -1.50 -0.10
CA ILE A 366 20.90 -0.52 0.67
C ILE A 366 21.22 0.90 0.20
N ARG A 367 22.51 1.22 -0.01
CA ARG A 367 22.92 2.53 -0.54
C ARG A 367 22.29 2.80 -1.90
N LYS A 368 22.28 1.81 -2.80
CA LYS A 368 21.67 1.90 -4.14
C LYS A 368 20.14 2.03 -4.11
N THR A 369 19.48 1.63 -3.02
CA THR A 369 18.02 1.79 -2.86
C THR A 369 17.63 3.10 -2.18
N GLY A 370 18.56 3.77 -1.50
CA GLY A 370 18.30 5.01 -0.74
C GLY A 370 17.40 4.82 0.49
N GLU A 371 17.19 3.58 0.93
CA GLU A 371 16.47 3.35 2.18
C GLU A 371 17.33 3.72 3.40
N ASN A 372 16.76 4.42 4.37
CA ASN A 372 17.42 4.79 5.62
C ASN A 372 17.43 3.61 6.62
N ILE A 373 17.92 2.46 6.18
CA ILE A 373 18.06 1.26 7.01
C ILE A 373 19.54 0.94 7.18
N THR A 374 19.96 0.74 8.42
CA THR A 374 21.32 0.23 8.66
C THR A 374 21.42 -1.25 8.29
N PRO A 375 22.60 -1.76 7.85
CA PRO A 375 22.80 -3.18 7.58
C PRO A 375 22.35 -4.09 8.73
N LYS A 376 22.50 -3.60 9.96
CA LYS A 376 22.10 -4.29 11.18
C LYS A 376 20.59 -4.44 11.31
N GLN A 377 19.86 -3.34 11.08
CA GLN A 377 18.39 -3.36 11.05
C GLN A 377 17.85 -4.24 9.91
N PHE A 378 18.55 -4.27 8.77
CA PHE A 378 18.18 -5.11 7.65
C PHE A 378 18.35 -6.61 7.96
N VAL A 379 19.46 -7.00 8.59
CA VAL A 379 19.66 -8.40 9.07
C VAL A 379 18.58 -8.76 10.07
N LEU A 380 18.23 -7.85 11.01
CA LEU A 380 17.13 -8.07 11.95
C LEU A 380 15.78 -8.23 11.23
N LYS A 381 15.49 -7.40 10.21
CA LYS A 381 14.29 -7.54 9.38
C LYS A 381 14.21 -8.94 8.73
N ARG A 382 15.32 -9.43 8.17
CA ARG A 382 15.41 -10.79 7.59
C ARG A 382 15.12 -11.86 8.61
N THR A 383 15.70 -11.76 9.81
CA THR A 383 15.45 -12.74 10.88
C THR A 383 14.01 -12.72 11.37
N ILE A 384 13.38 -11.54 11.47
CA ILE A 384 11.97 -11.42 11.84
C ILE A 384 11.07 -12.10 10.81
N TYR A 385 11.31 -11.91 9.50
CA TYR A 385 10.55 -12.58 8.44
C TYR A 385 10.71 -14.11 8.51
N SER A 386 11.94 -14.59 8.75
CA SER A 386 12.22 -16.02 8.90
C SER A 386 11.51 -16.63 10.12
N VAL A 387 11.58 -15.98 11.28
CA VAL A 387 10.90 -16.43 12.51
C VAL A 387 9.38 -16.37 12.36
N ALA A 388 8.86 -15.31 11.78
CA ALA A 388 7.42 -15.17 11.54
C ALA A 388 6.90 -16.27 10.59
N ALA A 389 7.63 -16.59 9.54
CA ALA A 389 7.29 -17.70 8.64
C ALA A 389 7.34 -19.05 9.34
N PHE A 390 8.39 -19.29 10.14
CA PHE A 390 8.52 -20.51 10.93
C PHE A 390 7.35 -20.73 11.88
N LEU A 391 7.04 -19.72 12.70
CA LEU A 391 5.91 -19.77 13.65
C LEU A 391 4.56 -19.86 12.90
N GLY A 392 4.41 -19.13 11.80
CA GLY A 392 3.21 -19.18 10.97
C GLY A 392 2.96 -20.57 10.39
N CYS A 393 3.99 -21.20 9.83
CA CYS A 393 3.87 -22.56 9.30
C CYS A 393 3.53 -23.60 10.40
N ILE A 394 4.11 -23.47 11.58
CA ILE A 394 3.75 -24.34 12.73
C ILE A 394 2.28 -24.15 13.10
N LEU A 395 1.80 -22.90 13.22
CA LEU A 395 0.40 -22.63 13.53
C LEU A 395 -0.54 -23.18 12.46
N ILE A 396 -0.17 -23.06 11.18
CA ILE A 396 -0.94 -23.63 10.06
C ILE A 396 -0.98 -25.16 10.20
N SER A 397 0.16 -25.83 10.44
CA SER A 397 0.19 -27.28 10.61
C SER A 397 -0.66 -27.73 11.79
N ILE A 398 -0.57 -27.07 12.95
CA ILE A 398 -1.42 -27.39 14.12
C ILE A 398 -2.91 -27.22 13.77
N THR A 399 -3.25 -26.16 13.03
CA THR A 399 -4.64 -25.92 12.60
C THR A 399 -5.13 -27.02 11.65
N ILE A 400 -4.28 -27.49 10.74
CA ILE A 400 -4.57 -28.58 9.82
C ILE A 400 -4.86 -29.88 10.60
N HIS A 401 -3.97 -30.29 11.49
CA HIS A 401 -4.16 -31.49 12.31
C HIS A 401 -5.39 -31.40 13.21
N HIS A 402 -5.65 -30.22 13.78
CA HIS A 402 -6.86 -29.98 14.55
C HIS A 402 -8.13 -30.12 13.70
N ASN A 403 -8.14 -29.56 12.49
CA ASN A 403 -9.25 -29.68 11.56
C ASN A 403 -9.47 -31.13 11.09
N ASN A 404 -8.39 -31.85 10.79
CA ASN A 404 -8.46 -33.27 10.39
C ASN A 404 -9.08 -34.11 11.53
N LYS A 405 -8.64 -33.89 12.77
CA LYS A 405 -9.25 -34.54 13.95
C LYS A 405 -10.74 -34.26 14.09
N ILE A 406 -11.16 -33.00 13.90
CA ILE A 406 -12.58 -32.62 13.92
C ILE A 406 -13.33 -33.30 12.79
N GLN A 407 -12.78 -33.38 11.60
CA GLN A 407 -13.43 -34.05 10.45
C GLN A 407 -13.62 -35.53 10.68
N LEU A 408 -12.63 -36.23 11.24
CA LEU A 408 -12.75 -37.65 11.61
C LEU A 408 -13.89 -37.90 12.61
N LEU A 409 -14.15 -36.91 13.50
CA LEU A 409 -15.22 -36.98 14.52
C LEU A 409 -16.60 -36.51 14.02
N THR A 410 -16.67 -35.73 12.92
CA THR A 410 -17.93 -35.09 12.51
C THR A 410 -18.40 -35.48 11.11
N ASN A 411 -17.52 -35.87 10.20
CA ASN A 411 -17.86 -36.17 8.82
C ASN A 411 -18.07 -37.68 8.61
N PHE A 412 -19.32 -38.11 8.60
CA PHE A 412 -19.73 -39.52 8.38
C PHE A 412 -20.42 -39.70 7.03
N ASN A 413 -20.32 -38.77 6.08
CA ASN A 413 -21.01 -38.84 4.81
C ASN A 413 -20.36 -39.79 3.78
N ASN A 414 -19.04 -40.01 3.90
CA ASN A 414 -18.26 -40.85 2.95
C ASN A 414 -17.93 -42.21 3.59
N ILE A 415 -18.97 -42.99 3.90
CA ILE A 415 -18.80 -44.37 4.35
C ILE A 415 -18.94 -45.22 3.09
N ASN A 416 -17.82 -45.64 2.49
CA ASN A 416 -17.76 -46.24 1.16
C ASN A 416 -18.51 -47.57 0.97
N TYR A 417 -18.85 -48.26 2.06
CA TYR A 417 -19.58 -49.53 1.98
C TYR A 417 -21.11 -49.37 2.07
N LEU A 418 -21.61 -48.16 2.29
CA LEU A 418 -23.05 -47.87 2.32
C LEU A 418 -23.53 -47.68 0.87
N SER A 419 -23.93 -48.77 0.23
CA SER A 419 -24.47 -48.72 -1.14
C SER A 419 -25.92 -48.22 -1.17
N SER A 420 -26.36 -47.76 -2.36
CA SER A 420 -27.74 -47.30 -2.62
C SER A 420 -28.84 -48.37 -2.41
N SER A 421 -28.43 -49.60 -2.16
CA SER A 421 -29.36 -50.72 -1.89
C SER A 421 -29.82 -50.79 -0.40
N ILE A 422 -29.21 -49.98 0.50
CA ILE A 422 -29.58 -49.99 1.91
C ILE A 422 -30.62 -48.88 2.16
N PRO A 423 -31.74 -49.18 2.90
CA PRO A 423 -32.72 -48.16 3.22
C PRO A 423 -32.12 -46.94 3.98
N GLU A 424 -32.52 -45.74 3.59
CA GLU A 424 -31.98 -44.48 4.11
C GLU A 424 -32.03 -44.37 5.64
N GLN A 425 -33.08 -44.93 6.28
CA GLN A 425 -33.21 -44.99 7.72
C GLN A 425 -32.17 -45.89 8.43
N GLN A 426 -31.67 -46.93 7.72
CA GLN A 426 -30.58 -47.76 8.23
C GLN A 426 -29.24 -47.10 8.06
N ILE A 427 -29.03 -46.37 6.99
CA ILE A 427 -27.84 -45.58 6.78
C ILE A 427 -27.67 -44.54 7.89
N GLU A 428 -28.73 -43.83 8.23
CA GLU A 428 -28.69 -42.81 9.28
C GLU A 428 -28.36 -43.42 10.66
N LYS A 429 -28.98 -44.59 11.00
CA LYS A 429 -28.64 -45.32 12.23
C LYS A 429 -27.18 -45.79 12.28
N ILE A 430 -26.62 -46.25 11.16
CA ILE A 430 -25.21 -46.67 11.08
C ILE A 430 -24.30 -45.45 11.26
N LYS A 431 -24.60 -44.32 10.65
CA LYS A 431 -23.85 -43.07 10.81
C LYS A 431 -23.87 -42.56 12.24
N GLU A 432 -25.04 -42.63 12.91
CA GLU A 432 -25.20 -42.25 14.29
C GLU A 432 -24.42 -43.18 15.22
N ALA A 433 -24.47 -44.51 14.99
CA ALA A 433 -23.67 -45.48 15.72
C ALA A 433 -22.16 -45.22 15.55
N VAL A 434 -21.66 -45.04 14.33
CA VAL A 434 -20.25 -44.72 14.08
C VAL A 434 -19.86 -43.44 14.81
N ARG A 435 -20.71 -42.41 14.77
CA ARG A 435 -20.46 -41.16 15.48
C ARG A 435 -20.36 -41.34 17.01
N ASN A 436 -21.28 -42.08 17.60
CA ASN A 436 -21.32 -42.28 19.04
C ASN A 436 -20.11 -43.12 19.51
N TYR A 437 -19.78 -44.19 18.79
CA TYR A 437 -18.66 -45.06 19.15
C TYR A 437 -17.30 -44.43 18.91
N VAL A 438 -17.13 -43.68 17.83
CA VAL A 438 -15.88 -42.93 17.60
C VAL A 438 -15.66 -41.90 18.69
N ASN A 439 -16.73 -41.21 19.15
CA ASN A 439 -16.65 -40.25 20.24
C ASN A 439 -16.38 -40.90 21.58
N GLU A 440 -16.96 -42.08 21.86
CA GLU A 440 -16.75 -42.83 23.08
C GLU A 440 -15.32 -43.37 23.19
N PHE A 441 -14.78 -43.88 22.06
CA PHE A 441 -13.50 -44.57 22.05
C PHE A 441 -12.31 -43.68 21.64
N LYS A 442 -12.52 -42.41 21.34
CA LYS A 442 -11.46 -41.50 20.90
C LYS A 442 -10.25 -41.37 21.86
N GLU A 443 -10.42 -41.69 23.15
CA GLU A 443 -9.36 -41.53 24.16
C GLU A 443 -8.52 -42.80 24.38
N ARG A 444 -8.96 -43.96 23.82
CA ARG A 444 -8.23 -45.23 23.97
C ARG A 444 -8.11 -46.00 22.66
N LYS A 445 -7.10 -46.86 22.58
CA LYS A 445 -6.99 -47.81 21.46
C LYS A 445 -7.95 -48.94 21.67
N VAL A 446 -8.75 -49.27 20.66
CA VAL A 446 -9.80 -50.31 20.74
C VAL A 446 -9.55 -51.36 19.66
N SER A 447 -9.81 -52.61 19.99
CA SER A 447 -9.70 -53.74 19.03
C SER A 447 -10.99 -53.90 18.24
N LYS A 448 -10.88 -54.43 16.98
CA LYS A 448 -12.04 -54.69 16.14
C LYS A 448 -13.08 -55.57 16.86
N LYS A 449 -12.63 -56.60 17.62
CA LYS A 449 -13.52 -57.51 18.34
C LYS A 449 -14.34 -56.79 19.43
N GLU A 450 -13.71 -55.87 20.17
CA GLU A 450 -14.38 -55.10 21.23
C GLU A 450 -15.51 -54.21 20.67
N VAL A 451 -15.30 -53.64 19.47
CA VAL A 451 -16.30 -52.84 18.80
C VAL A 451 -17.44 -53.73 18.24
N GLU A 452 -17.09 -54.90 17.65
CA GLU A 452 -18.08 -55.87 17.20
C GLU A 452 -18.97 -56.38 18.34
N ASP A 453 -18.39 -56.75 19.48
CA ASP A 453 -19.11 -57.23 20.63
C ASP A 453 -20.12 -56.17 21.17
N LYS A 454 -19.71 -54.90 21.20
CA LYS A 454 -20.62 -53.82 21.61
C LYS A 454 -21.73 -53.57 20.58
N LEU A 455 -21.44 -53.59 19.29
CA LEU A 455 -22.44 -53.47 18.21
C LEU A 455 -23.47 -54.61 18.27
N ILE A 456 -23.05 -55.83 18.70
CA ILE A 456 -23.92 -56.98 18.92
C ILE A 456 -24.82 -56.76 20.09
N GLN A 457 -24.28 -56.27 21.23
CA GLN A 457 -25.04 -56.03 22.47
C GLN A 457 -26.16 -55.02 22.29
N GLU A 458 -25.90 -53.95 21.52
CA GLU A 458 -26.89 -52.91 21.28
C GLU A 458 -27.86 -53.20 20.13
N GLY A 459 -27.63 -54.25 19.33
CA GLY A 459 -28.54 -54.72 18.29
C GLY A 459 -28.79 -53.68 17.16
N VAL A 460 -27.90 -52.73 16.96
CA VAL A 460 -28.06 -51.62 15.99
C VAL A 460 -28.04 -52.08 14.54
N ILE A 461 -27.26 -53.16 14.26
CA ILE A 461 -27.05 -53.65 12.88
C ILE A 461 -27.38 -55.14 12.86
N LYS A 462 -28.35 -55.54 12.02
CA LYS A 462 -28.80 -56.96 11.89
C LYS A 462 -27.89 -57.78 10.96
N SER A 463 -27.25 -57.21 10.01
CA SER A 463 -26.38 -57.90 9.05
C SER A 463 -24.95 -58.03 9.59
N LYS A 464 -24.49 -59.30 9.71
CA LYS A 464 -23.12 -59.62 10.19
C LYS A 464 -22.04 -58.96 9.29
N GLN A 465 -22.26 -58.90 8.01
CA GLN A 465 -21.34 -58.30 7.07
C GLN A 465 -21.24 -56.74 7.20
N LEU A 466 -22.36 -56.06 7.37
CA LEU A 466 -22.42 -54.62 7.69
C LEU A 466 -21.81 -54.32 9.04
N MET A 467 -21.99 -55.19 10.02
CA MET A 467 -21.43 -55.02 11.35
C MET A 467 -19.90 -55.07 11.35
N THR A 468 -19.29 -56.06 10.68
CA THR A 468 -17.82 -56.17 10.57
C THR A 468 -17.22 -54.99 9.80
N MET A 469 -17.89 -54.50 8.75
CA MET A 469 -17.46 -53.31 8.00
C MET A 469 -17.57 -52.02 8.86
N THR A 470 -18.64 -51.87 9.63
CA THR A 470 -18.83 -50.75 10.56
C THR A 470 -17.81 -50.75 11.69
N ALA A 471 -17.50 -51.89 12.25
CA ALA A 471 -16.49 -52.03 13.31
C ALA A 471 -15.08 -51.69 12.74
N GLU A 472 -14.81 -52.14 11.52
CA GLU A 472 -13.52 -51.79 10.83
C GLU A 472 -13.39 -50.30 10.59
N GLU A 473 -14.46 -49.65 10.12
CA GLU A 473 -14.50 -48.20 9.89
C GLU A 473 -14.28 -47.44 11.23
N ILE A 474 -14.92 -47.84 12.31
CA ILE A 474 -14.75 -47.21 13.64
C ILE A 474 -13.29 -47.33 14.10
N VAL A 475 -12.70 -48.53 13.99
CA VAL A 475 -11.30 -48.75 14.38
C VAL A 475 -10.33 -48.00 13.51
N THR A 476 -10.57 -47.96 12.21
CA THR A 476 -9.73 -47.20 11.28
C THR A 476 -9.77 -45.71 11.60
N ARG A 477 -10.95 -45.13 11.83
CA ARG A 477 -11.08 -43.71 12.21
C ARG A 477 -10.43 -43.39 13.56
N ILE A 478 -10.52 -44.29 14.54
CA ILE A 478 -9.85 -44.12 15.83
C ILE A 478 -8.33 -44.18 15.66
N ASN A 479 -7.83 -45.13 14.85
CA ASN A 479 -6.40 -45.19 14.52
C ASN A 479 -5.91 -43.95 13.76
N ASP A 480 -6.67 -43.48 12.81
CA ASP A 480 -6.37 -42.25 12.06
C ASP A 480 -6.37 -41.03 13.00
N TYR A 481 -7.36 -40.94 13.93
CA TYR A 481 -7.40 -39.88 14.94
C TYR A 481 -6.18 -39.88 15.86
N HIS A 482 -5.67 -41.06 16.24
CA HIS A 482 -4.46 -41.19 17.06
C HIS A 482 -3.19 -40.97 16.25
N SER A 483 -3.18 -41.23 14.94
CA SER A 483 -2.04 -41.04 14.06
C SER A 483 -1.89 -39.59 13.59
N GLU A 484 -2.91 -38.76 13.81
CA GLU A 484 -2.90 -37.33 13.47
C GLU A 484 -2.10 -36.53 14.50
N TYR A 485 -0.80 -36.38 14.26
CA TYR A 485 0.11 -35.56 15.05
C TYR A 485 1.17 -34.92 14.15
N TYR A 486 1.82 -33.88 14.66
CA TYR A 486 2.88 -33.15 13.98
C TYR A 486 4.04 -34.09 13.61
N ARG A 487 4.32 -34.26 12.32
CA ARG A 487 5.33 -35.20 11.81
C ARG A 487 6.66 -34.49 11.56
N TRP A 488 7.78 -35.23 11.67
CA TRP A 488 9.12 -34.68 11.52
C TRP A 488 9.38 -33.98 10.16
N TYR A 489 8.79 -34.46 9.06
CA TYR A 489 8.94 -33.84 7.74
C TYR A 489 8.22 -32.47 7.65
N GLU A 490 7.19 -32.22 8.43
CA GLU A 490 6.53 -30.93 8.51
C GLU A 490 7.46 -29.88 9.16
N LEU A 491 8.26 -30.31 10.13
CA LEU A 491 9.31 -29.47 10.68
C LEU A 491 10.36 -29.11 9.64
N LEU A 492 10.72 -30.04 8.76
CA LEU A 492 11.62 -29.77 7.64
C LEU A 492 11.01 -28.76 6.66
N ILE A 493 9.73 -28.92 6.33
CA ILE A 493 8.99 -27.96 5.48
C ILE A 493 8.97 -26.57 6.14
N THR A 494 8.72 -26.49 7.44
CA THR A 494 8.73 -25.19 8.16
C THR A 494 10.11 -24.52 8.13
N PHE A 495 11.21 -25.29 8.22
CA PHE A 495 12.55 -24.76 8.06
C PHE A 495 12.83 -24.27 6.65
N LEU A 496 12.39 -24.99 5.61
CA LEU A 496 12.52 -24.56 4.23
C LEU A 496 11.72 -23.27 3.96
N ALA A 497 10.51 -23.18 4.47
CA ALA A 497 9.68 -21.98 4.39
C ALA A 497 10.34 -20.77 5.09
N ALA A 498 10.91 -20.98 6.29
CA ALA A 498 11.64 -19.95 7.02
C ALA A 498 12.90 -19.50 6.26
N ALA A 499 13.63 -20.43 5.65
CA ALA A 499 14.79 -20.13 4.80
C ALA A 499 14.38 -19.33 3.55
N ALA A 500 13.29 -19.70 2.90
CA ALA A 500 12.75 -18.94 1.76
C ALA A 500 12.31 -17.53 2.17
N ALA A 501 11.61 -17.39 3.29
CA ALA A 501 11.16 -16.10 3.82
C ALA A 501 12.31 -15.14 4.14
N ASN A 502 13.48 -15.65 4.50
CA ASN A 502 14.69 -14.87 4.72
C ASN A 502 15.16 -14.10 3.46
N TYR A 503 14.83 -14.58 2.26
CA TYR A 503 15.17 -13.90 1.00
C TYR A 503 14.16 -12.82 0.59
N ILE A 504 12.94 -12.82 1.14
CA ILE A 504 11.90 -11.84 0.79
C ILE A 504 12.38 -10.39 0.93
N PRO A 505 13.02 -9.95 2.05
CA PRO A 505 13.51 -8.58 2.16
C PRO A 505 14.60 -8.23 1.12
N CYS A 506 15.42 -9.19 0.68
CA CYS A 506 16.39 -8.97 -0.39
C CYS A 506 15.69 -8.73 -1.74
N LEU A 507 14.67 -9.52 -2.06
CA LEU A 507 13.86 -9.31 -3.27
C LEU A 507 13.14 -7.96 -3.25
N GLN A 508 12.65 -7.53 -2.08
CA GLN A 508 12.08 -6.20 -1.89
C GLN A 508 13.09 -5.09 -2.18
N LEU A 509 14.34 -5.20 -1.70
CA LEU A 509 15.39 -4.22 -2.02
C LEU A 509 15.73 -4.19 -3.51
N LEU A 510 15.81 -5.34 -4.18
CA LEU A 510 16.05 -5.39 -5.63
C LEU A 510 14.93 -4.71 -6.41
N PHE A 511 13.68 -4.93 -6.01
CA PHE A 511 12.53 -4.25 -6.59
C PHE A 511 12.59 -2.73 -6.38
N ILE A 512 12.89 -2.26 -5.15
CA ILE A 512 13.04 -0.85 -4.82
C ILE A 512 14.19 -0.23 -5.61
N LYS A 513 15.31 -0.93 -5.77
CA LYS A 513 16.44 -0.48 -6.62
C LYS A 513 15.97 -0.22 -8.06
N LYS A 514 15.21 -1.15 -8.66
CA LYS A 514 14.69 -0.98 -10.02
C LYS A 514 13.75 0.23 -10.11
N LEU A 515 12.85 0.38 -9.11
CA LEU A 515 11.94 1.51 -9.04
C LEU A 515 12.68 2.85 -8.87
N ARG A 516 13.72 2.88 -8.04
CA ARG A 516 14.58 4.05 -7.84
C ARG A 516 15.26 4.49 -9.15
N GLN A 517 15.78 3.55 -9.93
CA GLN A 517 16.41 3.87 -11.22
C GLN A 517 15.45 4.63 -12.15
N LEU A 518 14.18 4.21 -12.24
CA LEU A 518 13.17 4.91 -13.04
C LEU A 518 12.85 6.30 -12.49
N ASN A 519 12.92 6.50 -11.17
CA ASN A 519 12.69 7.81 -10.56
C ASN A 519 13.91 8.73 -10.67
N MET A 520 15.14 8.20 -10.69
CA MET A 520 16.37 8.98 -10.87
C MET A 520 16.38 9.69 -12.24
N GLU A 521 15.94 9.00 -13.28
CA GLU A 521 15.83 9.57 -14.62
C GLU A 521 14.87 10.78 -14.63
N ASP A 522 13.70 10.62 -14.03
CA ASP A 522 12.72 11.70 -13.87
C ASP A 522 13.28 12.92 -13.14
N GLU A 523 14.14 12.72 -12.15
CA GLU A 523 14.72 13.79 -11.33
C GLU A 523 15.84 14.55 -12.06
N VAL A 524 16.70 13.84 -12.80
CA VAL A 524 17.74 14.47 -13.61
C VAL A 524 17.13 15.34 -14.71
N VAL A 525 16.07 14.87 -15.34
CA VAL A 525 15.34 15.63 -16.33
C VAL A 525 14.75 16.93 -15.76
N GLN A 526 14.31 16.90 -14.50
CA GLN A 526 13.85 18.10 -13.80
C GLN A 526 15.00 19.07 -13.54
N PHE A 527 16.19 18.58 -13.19
CA PHE A 527 17.37 19.42 -13.00
C PHE A 527 17.74 20.16 -14.29
N HIS A 528 17.65 19.52 -15.44
CA HIS A 528 17.83 20.22 -16.73
C HIS A 528 16.83 21.37 -16.91
N SER A 529 15.55 21.15 -16.53
CA SER A 529 14.55 22.22 -16.63
C SER A 529 14.84 23.39 -15.69
N ILE A 530 15.37 23.13 -14.49
CA ILE A 530 15.79 24.17 -13.54
C ILE A 530 16.95 24.95 -14.11
N ILE A 531 17.96 24.27 -14.62
CA ILE A 531 19.13 24.93 -15.22
C ILE A 531 18.72 25.82 -16.40
N LEU A 532 17.81 25.36 -17.25
CA LEU A 532 17.26 26.15 -18.35
C LEU A 532 16.52 27.42 -17.88
N MET A 533 15.90 27.40 -16.71
CA MET A 533 15.27 28.58 -16.12
C MET A 533 16.30 29.58 -15.57
N LEU A 534 17.43 29.07 -15.06
CA LEU A 534 18.43 29.87 -14.34
C LEU A 534 19.59 30.35 -15.22
N MET A 535 19.88 29.67 -16.32
CA MET A 535 21.10 29.90 -17.11
C MET A 535 21.25 31.31 -17.72
N HIS A 536 20.16 32.07 -17.82
CA HIS A 536 20.15 33.43 -18.32
C HIS A 536 20.08 34.50 -17.22
N VAL A 537 20.06 34.10 -15.97
CA VAL A 537 20.05 35.01 -14.81
C VAL A 537 21.47 35.50 -14.53
N ASP A 538 21.61 36.81 -14.28
CA ASP A 538 22.93 37.40 -13.98
C ASP A 538 23.47 36.86 -12.63
N ARG A 539 24.81 36.74 -12.60
CA ARG A 539 25.55 36.30 -11.40
C ARG A 539 25.17 34.93 -10.84
N MET A 540 24.61 34.05 -11.70
CA MET A 540 24.38 32.67 -11.30
C MET A 540 25.71 31.95 -11.06
N THR A 541 25.83 31.33 -9.86
CA THR A 541 26.97 30.48 -9.50
C THR A 541 26.56 29.02 -9.52
N ILE A 542 27.55 28.13 -9.59
CA ILE A 542 27.32 26.68 -9.47
C ILE A 542 26.64 26.37 -8.13
N GLU A 543 27.07 27.03 -7.05
CA GLU A 543 26.48 26.88 -5.72
C GLU A 543 24.98 27.21 -5.73
N THR A 544 24.61 28.34 -6.33
CA THR A 544 23.20 28.75 -6.43
C THR A 544 22.38 27.72 -7.21
N ILE A 545 22.91 27.17 -8.32
CA ILE A 545 22.24 26.12 -9.09
C ILE A 545 22.07 24.85 -8.23
N LEU A 546 23.09 24.45 -7.49
CA LEU A 546 23.02 23.29 -6.61
C LEU A 546 22.00 23.48 -5.49
N VAL A 547 21.90 24.67 -4.89
CA VAL A 547 20.87 25.03 -3.90
C VAL A 547 19.47 24.93 -4.50
N TRP A 548 19.30 25.39 -5.73
CA TRP A 548 18.05 25.23 -6.45
C TRP A 548 17.76 23.72 -6.72
N MET A 549 18.74 22.99 -7.18
CA MET A 549 18.58 21.53 -7.40
C MET A 549 18.23 20.81 -6.09
N GLU A 550 18.83 21.18 -4.95
CA GLU A 550 18.52 20.60 -3.64
C GLU A 550 17.05 20.78 -3.25
N ASN A 551 16.47 21.96 -3.49
CA ASN A 551 15.07 22.25 -3.20
C ASN A 551 14.09 21.33 -3.96
N PHE A 552 14.52 20.79 -5.09
CA PHE A 552 13.74 19.90 -5.96
C PHE A 552 14.12 18.44 -5.80
N ALA A 553 15.34 18.21 -5.36
CA ALA A 553 15.89 16.88 -5.20
C ALA A 553 15.13 16.08 -4.16
N VAL A 554 14.86 14.85 -4.52
CA VAL A 554 14.25 13.84 -3.66
C VAL A 554 15.25 12.71 -3.45
N ILE A 555 15.76 12.16 -4.53
CA ILE A 555 16.69 11.03 -4.52
C ILE A 555 18.12 11.52 -4.30
N PHE A 556 18.51 12.59 -5.02
CA PHE A 556 19.84 13.18 -4.96
C PHE A 556 20.01 14.21 -3.84
N LYS A 557 18.92 14.53 -3.08
CA LYS A 557 18.91 15.60 -2.09
C LYS A 557 20.08 15.55 -1.13
N LYS A 558 20.32 14.40 -0.51
CA LYS A 558 21.37 14.23 0.49
C LYS A 558 22.76 14.45 -0.11
N SER A 559 23.02 13.87 -1.29
CA SER A 559 24.32 13.97 -1.95
C SER A 559 24.60 15.40 -2.44
N ILE A 560 23.56 16.10 -2.93
CA ILE A 560 23.67 17.51 -3.34
C ILE A 560 23.87 18.39 -2.10
N GLN A 561 23.17 18.17 -0.99
CA GLN A 561 23.33 18.94 0.24
C GLN A 561 24.73 18.79 0.84
N GLU A 562 25.27 17.56 0.88
CA GLU A 562 26.67 17.33 1.27
C GLU A 562 27.62 18.11 0.37
N CYS A 563 27.42 18.06 -0.95
CA CYS A 563 28.22 18.80 -1.93
C CYS A 563 28.16 20.32 -1.70
N ILE A 564 26.99 20.90 -1.44
CA ILE A 564 26.83 22.34 -1.16
C ILE A 564 27.62 22.74 0.09
N ASN A 565 27.50 21.94 1.17
CA ASN A 565 28.22 22.21 2.42
C ASN A 565 29.75 22.19 2.22
N ASP A 566 30.24 21.26 1.42
CA ASP A 566 31.66 21.12 1.15
C ASP A 566 32.16 22.15 0.14
N LEU A 567 31.33 22.62 -0.81
CA LEU A 567 31.64 23.64 -1.81
C LEU A 567 31.86 25.02 -1.18
N GLN A 568 31.29 25.31 -0.01
CA GLN A 568 31.52 26.54 0.75
C GLN A 568 32.99 26.73 1.13
N SER A 569 33.80 25.67 1.12
CA SER A 569 35.25 25.74 1.29
C SER A 569 36.02 26.20 0.03
N GLY A 570 35.34 26.38 -1.12
CA GLY A 570 35.91 26.87 -2.37
C GLY A 570 36.57 25.80 -3.25
N ASP A 571 36.39 24.52 -2.94
CA ASP A 571 37.03 23.42 -3.64
C ASP A 571 36.07 22.76 -4.68
N LEU A 572 36.38 22.89 -5.95
CA LEU A 572 35.60 22.27 -7.04
C LEU A 572 35.82 20.75 -7.15
N GLU A 573 36.82 20.18 -6.45
CA GLU A 573 37.02 18.72 -6.38
C GLU A 573 35.82 18.02 -5.73
N VAL A 574 35.02 18.73 -4.94
CA VAL A 574 33.78 18.26 -4.33
C VAL A 574 32.76 17.79 -5.38
N LEU A 575 32.75 18.39 -6.58
CA LEU A 575 31.91 17.94 -7.69
C LEU A 575 32.35 16.57 -8.24
N GLU A 576 33.64 16.23 -8.17
CA GLU A 576 34.14 14.88 -8.49
C GLU A 576 33.65 13.86 -7.46
N GLU A 577 33.67 14.21 -6.16
CA GLU A 577 33.12 13.35 -5.13
C GLU A 577 31.60 13.12 -5.32
N LEU A 578 30.87 14.13 -5.76
CA LEU A 578 29.45 14.01 -6.07
C LEU A 578 29.18 12.96 -7.16
N LYS A 579 30.01 12.93 -8.22
CA LYS A 579 29.94 11.92 -9.28
C LYS A 579 30.24 10.51 -8.76
N LEU A 580 31.18 10.38 -7.86
CA LEU A 580 31.54 9.09 -7.24
C LEU A 580 30.47 8.62 -6.25
N LYS A 581 29.83 9.53 -5.53
CA LYS A 581 28.72 9.21 -4.60
C LYS A 581 27.47 8.74 -5.35
N GLU A 582 27.16 9.35 -6.48
CA GLU A 582 25.96 9.03 -7.29
C GLU A 582 26.37 8.72 -8.76
N PRO A 583 26.85 7.49 -9.03
CA PRO A 583 27.37 7.08 -10.34
C PRO A 583 26.23 6.74 -11.33
N TYR A 584 25.25 7.61 -11.47
CA TYR A 584 24.19 7.50 -12.46
C TYR A 584 24.54 8.34 -13.67
N GLU A 585 24.75 7.70 -14.82
CA GLU A 585 25.34 8.33 -16.01
C GLU A 585 24.69 9.67 -16.41
N PRO A 586 23.34 9.82 -16.49
CA PRO A 586 22.75 11.10 -16.82
C PRO A 586 23.02 12.19 -15.78
N PHE A 587 23.09 11.85 -14.49
CA PHE A 587 23.44 12.79 -13.43
C PHE A 587 24.91 13.17 -13.46
N VAL A 588 25.79 12.21 -13.74
CA VAL A 588 27.23 12.46 -13.91
C VAL A 588 27.48 13.45 -15.05
N LYS A 589 26.85 13.28 -16.22
CA LYS A 589 26.95 14.22 -17.34
C LYS A 589 26.47 15.63 -16.97
N LEU A 590 25.39 15.73 -16.20
CA LEU A 590 24.91 17.03 -15.72
C LEU A 590 25.92 17.70 -14.80
N VAL A 591 26.54 16.96 -13.86
CA VAL A 591 27.57 17.50 -12.95
C VAL A 591 28.84 17.88 -13.75
N GLU A 592 29.22 17.13 -14.78
CA GLU A 592 30.31 17.48 -15.68
C GLU A 592 30.06 18.80 -16.40
N ASN A 593 28.84 19.02 -16.92
CA ASN A 593 28.46 20.29 -17.50
C ASN A 593 28.50 21.45 -16.50
N LEU A 594 28.12 21.19 -15.24
CA LEU A 594 28.29 22.18 -14.16
C LEU A 594 29.78 22.50 -13.90
N GLN A 595 30.68 21.52 -13.92
CA GLN A 595 32.12 21.75 -13.78
C GLN A 595 32.67 22.56 -14.95
N ILE A 596 32.25 22.26 -16.19
CA ILE A 596 32.66 23.00 -17.37
C ILE A 596 32.13 24.44 -17.29
N SER A 597 30.96 24.66 -16.71
CA SER A 597 30.34 25.98 -16.59
C SER A 597 31.16 26.98 -15.81
N ASP A 598 32.01 26.52 -14.89
CA ASP A 598 32.96 27.38 -14.18
C ASP A 598 33.94 28.10 -15.11
N ARG A 599 34.35 27.44 -16.20
CA ARG A 599 35.33 27.98 -17.15
C ARG A 599 34.70 28.77 -18.29
N ILE A 600 33.56 28.33 -18.81
CA ILE A 600 32.95 28.90 -20.01
C ILE A 600 31.65 29.67 -19.75
N GLY A 601 31.17 29.63 -18.51
CA GLY A 601 29.89 30.20 -18.11
C GLY A 601 28.70 29.23 -18.29
N ILE A 602 27.69 29.36 -17.44
CA ILE A 602 26.53 28.44 -17.36
C ILE A 602 25.77 28.43 -18.67
N SER A 603 25.48 29.60 -19.24
CA SER A 603 24.73 29.69 -20.52
C SER A 603 25.38 28.90 -21.65
N LYS A 604 26.72 28.98 -21.78
CA LYS A 604 27.46 28.26 -22.85
C LYS A 604 27.59 26.77 -22.55
N ALA A 605 27.75 26.39 -21.29
CA ALA A 605 27.86 24.99 -20.88
C ALA A 605 26.57 24.19 -21.12
N PHE A 606 25.43 24.87 -21.13
CA PHE A 606 24.10 24.27 -21.32
C PHE A 606 23.39 24.74 -22.61
N ASP A 607 24.12 25.40 -23.53
CA ASP A 607 23.58 25.96 -24.79
C ASP A 607 22.97 24.87 -25.67
N GLU A 608 23.58 23.70 -25.75
CA GLU A 608 23.07 22.55 -26.49
C GLU A 608 21.66 22.16 -26.03
N ILE A 609 21.42 22.17 -24.70
CA ILE A 609 20.10 21.87 -24.13
C ILE A 609 19.09 22.98 -24.44
N ALA A 610 19.52 24.22 -24.53
CA ALA A 610 18.68 25.36 -24.87
C ALA A 610 18.27 25.38 -26.35
N VAL A 611 19.21 25.10 -27.24
CA VAL A 611 19.01 25.07 -28.72
C VAL A 611 18.06 23.92 -29.09
N GLU A 612 18.25 22.73 -28.50
CA GLU A 612 17.44 21.57 -28.78
C GLU A 612 16.17 21.46 -27.86
N ARG A 613 15.84 22.54 -27.20
CA ARG A 613 14.82 22.56 -26.16
C ARG A 613 13.48 21.91 -26.56
N ASN A 614 12.93 22.21 -27.71
CA ASN A 614 11.67 21.66 -28.16
C ASN A 614 11.80 20.14 -28.38
N HIS A 615 12.90 19.71 -29.00
CA HIS A 615 13.21 18.29 -29.17
C HIS A 615 13.39 17.60 -27.81
N TYR A 616 14.08 18.26 -26.87
CA TYR A 616 14.27 17.75 -25.52
C TYR A 616 12.95 17.59 -24.76
N GLN A 617 12.02 18.54 -24.89
CA GLN A 617 10.70 18.43 -24.28
C GLN A 617 9.85 17.31 -24.89
N GLU A 618 9.89 17.11 -26.19
CA GLU A 618 9.20 16.00 -26.86
C GLU A 618 9.80 14.65 -26.44
N LYS A 619 11.12 14.54 -26.44
CA LYS A 619 11.85 13.38 -25.96
C LYS A 619 11.47 13.06 -24.51
N ARG A 620 11.43 14.05 -23.65
CA ARG A 620 11.02 13.92 -22.25
C ARG A 620 9.59 13.41 -22.09
N LYS A 621 8.63 13.92 -22.88
CA LYS A 621 7.25 13.40 -22.85
C LYS A 621 7.23 11.92 -23.21
N LEU A 622 7.99 11.53 -24.24
CA LEU A 622 8.11 10.14 -24.66
C LEU A 622 8.74 9.26 -23.57
N GLU A 623 9.85 9.70 -22.98
CA GLU A 623 10.53 8.99 -21.88
C GLU A 623 9.60 8.83 -20.66
N ASN A 624 8.89 9.89 -20.28
CA ASN A 624 7.86 9.81 -19.23
C ASN A 624 6.76 8.79 -19.56
N GLU A 625 6.32 8.72 -20.82
CA GLU A 625 5.33 7.74 -21.25
C GLU A 625 5.86 6.31 -21.17
N ILE A 626 7.10 6.08 -21.61
CA ILE A 626 7.77 4.77 -21.52
C ILE A 626 7.91 4.38 -20.06
N ASN A 627 8.40 5.26 -19.18
CA ASN A 627 8.55 4.99 -17.75
C ASN A 627 7.22 4.66 -17.05
N ILE A 628 6.14 5.40 -17.39
CA ILE A 628 4.81 5.13 -16.86
C ILE A 628 4.30 3.77 -17.36
N ASN A 629 4.51 3.45 -18.62
CA ASN A 629 4.09 2.17 -19.21
C ASN A 629 4.87 0.99 -18.61
N ASP A 630 6.17 1.14 -18.38
CA ASP A 630 7.00 0.14 -17.71
C ASP A 630 6.54 -0.10 -16.27
N LYS A 631 6.31 0.97 -15.50
CA LYS A 631 5.71 0.88 -14.17
C LYS A 631 4.35 0.18 -14.21
N SER A 632 3.48 0.54 -15.16
CA SER A 632 2.17 -0.06 -15.33
C SER A 632 2.24 -1.55 -15.67
N THR A 633 3.15 -1.94 -16.56
CA THR A 633 3.34 -3.35 -16.96
C THR A 633 3.80 -4.20 -15.79
N LEU A 634 4.78 -3.73 -15.01
CA LEU A 634 5.20 -4.38 -13.77
C LEU A 634 4.03 -4.44 -12.77
N GLY A 635 3.27 -3.35 -12.63
CA GLY A 635 2.08 -3.29 -11.77
C GLY A 635 1.01 -4.32 -12.17
N LYS A 636 0.77 -4.49 -13.47
CA LYS A 636 -0.17 -5.51 -14.00
C LYS A 636 0.28 -6.92 -13.62
N VAL A 637 1.54 -7.28 -13.87
CA VAL A 637 2.09 -8.59 -13.51
C VAL A 637 1.88 -8.88 -12.01
N ILE A 638 2.22 -7.91 -11.15
CA ILE A 638 2.05 -8.04 -9.70
C ILE A 638 0.57 -8.15 -9.31
N ALA A 639 -0.32 -7.36 -9.92
CA ALA A 639 -1.75 -7.35 -9.60
C ALA A 639 -2.46 -8.65 -10.00
N PHE A 640 -2.07 -9.24 -11.14
CA PHE A 640 -2.66 -10.47 -11.62
C PHE A 640 -2.10 -11.73 -10.94
N THR A 641 -0.97 -11.66 -10.22
CA THR A 641 -0.38 -12.81 -9.53
C THR A 641 -1.37 -13.52 -8.60
N PRO A 642 -2.10 -12.85 -7.66
CA PRO A 642 -3.09 -13.52 -6.83
C PRO A 642 -4.23 -14.17 -7.64
N PHE A 643 -4.64 -13.56 -8.74
CA PHE A 643 -5.68 -14.06 -9.62
C PHE A 643 -5.26 -15.39 -10.31
N PHE A 644 -4.06 -15.43 -10.88
CA PHE A 644 -3.53 -16.66 -11.50
C PHE A 644 -3.31 -17.77 -10.48
N LEU A 645 -2.85 -17.43 -9.26
CA LEU A 645 -2.72 -18.40 -8.18
C LEU A 645 -4.09 -18.96 -7.76
N THR A 646 -5.12 -18.13 -7.69
CA THR A 646 -6.48 -18.58 -7.37
C THR A 646 -7.02 -19.52 -8.43
N ILE A 647 -6.89 -19.19 -9.70
CA ILE A 647 -7.34 -20.06 -10.78
C ILE A 647 -6.52 -21.37 -10.81
N GLY A 648 -5.19 -21.28 -10.78
CA GLY A 648 -4.30 -22.44 -10.88
C GLY A 648 -4.39 -23.37 -9.68
N LEU A 649 -4.08 -22.83 -8.48
CA LEU A 649 -3.94 -23.65 -7.28
C LEU A 649 -5.27 -23.96 -6.56
N TYR A 650 -6.23 -23.05 -6.63
CA TYR A 650 -7.47 -23.18 -5.86
C TYR A 650 -8.64 -23.73 -6.69
N LEU A 651 -8.59 -23.61 -8.04
CA LEU A 651 -9.63 -24.11 -8.92
C LEU A 651 -9.14 -25.29 -9.77
N ILE A 652 -8.12 -25.11 -10.61
CA ILE A 652 -7.73 -26.10 -11.62
C ILE A 652 -7.09 -27.34 -10.97
N ILE A 653 -6.12 -27.17 -10.09
CA ILE A 653 -5.41 -28.31 -9.48
C ILE A 653 -6.37 -29.23 -8.72
N PRO A 654 -7.29 -28.76 -7.86
CA PRO A 654 -8.25 -29.62 -7.20
C PRO A 654 -9.10 -30.45 -8.16
N PHE A 655 -9.59 -29.83 -9.26
CA PHE A 655 -10.38 -30.54 -10.27
C PHE A 655 -9.57 -31.62 -10.99
N ILE A 656 -8.30 -31.35 -11.30
CA ILE A 656 -7.42 -32.36 -11.95
C ILE A 656 -7.13 -33.51 -10.97
N VAL A 657 -6.79 -33.20 -9.72
CA VAL A 657 -6.48 -34.21 -8.69
C VAL A 657 -7.70 -35.11 -8.45
N GLU A 658 -8.88 -34.54 -8.28
CA GLU A 658 -10.11 -35.27 -8.04
C GLU A 658 -10.50 -36.09 -9.26
N GLY A 659 -10.41 -35.53 -10.47
CA GLY A 659 -10.67 -36.26 -11.71
C GLY A 659 -9.74 -37.45 -11.90
N LEU A 660 -8.46 -37.33 -11.55
CA LEU A 660 -7.50 -38.44 -11.61
C LEU A 660 -7.79 -39.50 -10.53
N THR A 661 -8.17 -39.13 -9.32
CA THR A 661 -8.55 -40.08 -8.26
C THR A 661 -9.80 -40.84 -8.59
N GLN A 662 -10.82 -40.19 -9.14
CA GLN A 662 -12.05 -40.86 -9.62
C GLN A 662 -11.76 -41.81 -10.80
N TYR A 663 -10.95 -41.35 -11.77
CA TYR A 663 -10.54 -42.21 -12.88
C TYR A 663 -9.78 -43.45 -12.38
N ALA A 664 -8.85 -43.31 -11.44
CA ALA A 664 -8.13 -44.44 -10.83
C ALA A 664 -9.09 -45.42 -10.14
N GLY A 665 -10.08 -44.90 -9.39
CA GLY A 665 -11.11 -45.68 -8.73
C GLY A 665 -12.00 -46.45 -9.69
N TYR A 666 -12.41 -45.83 -10.83
CA TYR A 666 -13.15 -46.55 -11.89
C TYR A 666 -12.33 -47.63 -12.54
N MET A 667 -11.02 -47.39 -12.77
CA MET A 667 -10.12 -48.40 -13.35
C MET A 667 -9.90 -49.59 -12.40
N GLU A 668 -9.87 -49.38 -11.11
CA GLU A 668 -9.78 -50.42 -10.08
C GLU A 668 -11.06 -51.26 -10.01
N GLN A 669 -12.22 -50.62 -10.06
CA GLN A 669 -13.51 -51.31 -10.14
C GLN A 669 -13.65 -52.16 -11.42
N MET A 670 -13.18 -51.67 -12.58
CA MET A 670 -13.18 -52.44 -13.83
C MET A 670 -12.24 -53.65 -13.77
N LYS A 671 -11.07 -53.55 -13.11
CA LYS A 671 -10.16 -54.69 -12.91
C LYS A 671 -10.72 -55.76 -11.97
N GLY A 672 -11.62 -55.39 -11.05
CA GLY A 672 -12.30 -56.33 -10.17
C GLY A 672 -13.49 -57.06 -10.81
N ILE A 673 -13.90 -56.68 -12.03
CA ILE A 673 -14.97 -57.30 -12.80
C ILE A 673 -14.41 -58.33 -13.81
N TYR A 674 -13.14 -58.26 -14.19
CA TYR A 674 -12.42 -59.24 -14.98
C TYR A 674 -11.56 -60.13 -14.08
#